data_8004936fa1c58d555677726e264132a1
#
_entry.id   8004936fa1c58d555677726e264132a1
#
_cell.length_a   1.000
_cell.length_b   1.000
_cell.length_c   1.000
_cell.angle_alpha   90.00
_cell.angle_beta   90.00
_cell.angle_gamma   90.00
#
_symmetry.space_group_name_H-M   'P 1'
#
loop_
_entity.id
_entity.type
_entity.pdbx_description
1 polymer ?
#
loop_
_entity_poly.entity_id
_entity_poly.type
_entity_poly.pdbx_seq_one_letter_code
_entity_poly.pdbx_strand_id
1 'polypeptide(L)'
;MQNDPLISIRDLHVSFGSVEVLHGIDLDIEQGVIHALIGESGSGKSVLARSILGLAGNNCRINGSIQFQGKELLTLSAEEYRKLRGAEIAMVVQDAMSALNPMRTIGHQLMETIACRHPNYRDHNTATVLATHKHDLHDIALELLKTVGITAPEKRMTSYAHQLSGGMRQRIMIALALVGSPKLLLADEPTTALDVVVQRELLQELRETIRKLNMSMLLVTHDLHLAHDIADKVSVMYAGYLLEEGPVTKVLPNPSHPYTEGLLDAMPDMTSVKGTLKPIPGEIPPPDKLGSGCPFASRCGKVCDSCHQTLTPLTEIDASVHWRSRCTKAHEAPVSEQQTGLQQVTDMMKSIVNMEQTDFPTLVNAQIKRHCYYTRQGLLGRKKPWDVLQDIDVQIEHGEILGLVGESGCGKSTLARLLLGHQKPTQGIVLFKDQPIPEPRSKPWRAQRAAMQMIYQDPYGCFDARMPVIEQVAEPLMVHKHLSKERAFERAAAVLKAVGMPAHHMNKLPVVMSGGQLQRAAIARAVALEPALLVCDEPVASLDVSIQAQVLELLYNLRNASHMSMLFVSHNLNVVRYICDRVVVMYLGRIVESGDVDEIFKHPKHPYTQLLMASTPGADARVIRFYPKGSMPSPIDRPKGCVFANRCPVATTRCHLEVPALTKLSDNHACACFEQKAFEALQASEGEA
;
A
#
# COMPACT_ATOMS: atom_id res chain seq x y z
N MET A 1 -3.55 33.04 23.93
CA MET A 1 -4.90 32.90 23.36
C MET A 1 -5.02 31.49 22.86
N GLN A 2 -5.77 30.61 23.52
CA GLN A 2 -6.10 29.31 22.95
C GLN A 2 -6.97 29.59 21.73
N ASN A 3 -6.46 29.28 20.54
CA ASN A 3 -7.25 29.33 19.31
C ASN A 3 -8.32 28.24 19.43
N ASP A 4 -9.60 28.59 19.30
CA ASP A 4 -10.68 27.62 19.20
C ASP A 4 -10.37 26.62 18.07
N PRO A 5 -10.56 25.30 18.30
CA PRO A 5 -10.27 24.30 17.28
C PRO A 5 -11.17 24.50 16.06
N LEU A 6 -10.65 24.19 14.86
CA LEU A 6 -11.43 24.21 13.62
C LEU A 6 -12.56 23.18 13.66
N ILE A 7 -12.24 21.97 14.13
CA ILE A 7 -13.18 20.89 14.45
C ILE A 7 -13.03 20.52 15.92
N SER A 8 -14.16 20.43 16.61
CA SER A 8 -14.25 19.91 17.98
C SER A 8 -15.28 18.81 18.03
N ILE A 9 -14.86 17.61 18.37
CA ILE A 9 -15.69 16.41 18.52
C ILE A 9 -15.73 16.07 20.01
N ARG A 10 -16.94 15.83 20.56
CA ARG A 10 -17.12 15.48 21.97
C ARG A 10 -18.11 14.33 22.12
N ASP A 11 -17.68 13.32 22.86
CA ASP A 11 -18.46 12.14 23.23
C ASP A 11 -19.21 11.53 22.03
N LEU A 12 -18.49 11.37 20.90
CA LEU A 12 -19.08 10.93 19.65
C LEU A 12 -19.28 9.41 19.64
N HIS A 13 -20.53 9.00 19.58
CA HIS A 13 -20.97 7.63 19.45
C HIS A 13 -21.61 7.41 18.08
N VAL A 14 -21.22 6.35 17.37
CA VAL A 14 -21.79 5.98 16.07
C VAL A 14 -22.17 4.49 16.07
N SER A 15 -23.43 4.21 15.77
CA SER A 15 -23.95 2.83 15.73
C SER A 15 -24.65 2.52 14.40
N PHE A 16 -24.49 1.30 13.93
CA PHE A 16 -25.19 0.73 12.76
C PHE A 16 -26.15 -0.37 13.25
N GLY A 17 -27.44 -0.06 13.23
CA GLY A 17 -28.43 -0.95 13.87
C GLY A 17 -28.17 -1.09 15.37
N SER A 18 -27.87 -2.29 15.84
CA SER A 18 -27.52 -2.59 17.23
C SER A 18 -26.02 -2.57 17.53
N VAL A 19 -25.18 -2.43 16.51
CA VAL A 19 -23.73 -2.50 16.66
C VAL A 19 -23.12 -1.09 16.74
N GLU A 20 -22.53 -0.78 17.89
CA GLU A 20 -21.79 0.46 18.09
C GLU A 20 -20.37 0.30 17.53
N VAL A 21 -19.90 1.31 16.78
CA VAL A 21 -18.60 1.30 16.07
C VAL A 21 -17.67 2.37 16.59
N LEU A 22 -18.19 3.52 17.04
CA LEU A 22 -17.42 4.56 17.74
C LEU A 22 -17.97 4.74 19.15
N HIS A 23 -17.07 4.79 20.13
CA HIS A 23 -17.37 4.70 21.54
C HIS A 23 -16.85 5.92 22.29
N GLY A 24 -17.57 7.05 22.24
CA GLY A 24 -17.22 8.27 22.97
C GLY A 24 -15.88 8.87 22.51
N ILE A 25 -15.81 9.30 21.24
CA ILE A 25 -14.61 9.93 20.67
C ILE A 25 -14.58 11.41 21.01
N ASP A 26 -13.46 11.85 21.63
CA ASP A 26 -13.10 13.25 21.82
C ASP A 26 -11.89 13.59 20.97
N LEU A 27 -12.03 14.51 20.01
CA LEU A 27 -10.96 14.88 19.07
C LEU A 27 -11.06 16.38 18.71
N ASP A 28 -9.92 17.07 18.76
CA ASP A 28 -9.79 18.45 18.29
C ASP A 28 -8.83 18.52 17.09
N ILE A 29 -9.24 19.23 16.03
CA ILE A 29 -8.39 19.56 14.88
C ILE A 29 -8.20 21.07 14.83
N GLU A 30 -6.97 21.52 14.99
CA GLU A 30 -6.62 22.93 14.99
C GLU A 30 -6.54 23.51 13.57
N GLN A 31 -6.65 24.82 13.45
CA GLN A 31 -6.49 25.52 12.17
C GLN A 31 -5.05 25.42 11.67
N GLY A 32 -4.86 25.07 10.37
CA GLY A 32 -3.56 24.98 9.72
C GLY A 32 -2.74 23.74 10.10
N VAL A 33 -3.32 22.79 10.86
CA VAL A 33 -2.64 21.57 11.34
C VAL A 33 -2.98 20.40 10.44
N ILE A 34 -2.01 19.54 10.16
CA ILE A 34 -2.19 18.21 9.57
C ILE A 34 -2.27 17.20 10.73
N HIS A 35 -3.46 16.66 10.96
CA HIS A 35 -3.72 15.68 12.01
C HIS A 35 -3.84 14.29 11.40
N ALA A 36 -2.95 13.36 11.75
CA ALA A 36 -3.03 11.98 11.32
C ALA A 36 -3.94 11.16 12.24
N LEU A 37 -4.81 10.34 11.66
CA LEU A 37 -5.62 9.34 12.33
C LEU A 37 -5.17 7.95 11.90
N ILE A 38 -4.50 7.22 12.80
CA ILE A 38 -3.88 5.93 12.50
C ILE A 38 -4.53 4.77 13.26
N GLY A 39 -4.34 3.54 12.77
CA GLY A 39 -4.85 2.31 13.38
C GLY A 39 -5.13 1.23 12.32
N GLU A 40 -5.40 0.00 12.76
CA GLU A 40 -5.75 -1.12 11.87
C GLU A 40 -7.10 -0.89 11.16
N SER A 41 -7.35 -1.64 10.04
CA SER A 41 -8.66 -1.66 9.37
C SER A 41 -9.75 -2.14 10.34
N GLY A 42 -10.93 -1.52 10.26
CA GLY A 42 -12.00 -1.80 11.20
C GLY A 42 -11.91 -1.05 12.53
N SER A 43 -10.88 -0.22 12.76
CA SER A 43 -10.81 0.60 13.99
C SER A 43 -11.77 1.80 14.02
N GLY A 44 -12.50 2.09 12.92
CA GLY A 44 -13.51 3.16 12.88
C GLY A 44 -13.06 4.47 12.22
N LYS A 45 -11.82 4.60 11.72
CA LYS A 45 -11.24 5.82 11.13
C LYS A 45 -12.10 6.47 10.03
N SER A 46 -12.45 5.68 9.02
CA SER A 46 -13.29 6.16 7.90
C SER A 46 -14.72 6.50 8.34
N VAL A 47 -15.24 5.82 9.37
CA VAL A 47 -16.54 6.14 9.95
C VAL A 47 -16.48 7.50 10.62
N LEU A 48 -15.44 7.80 11.40
CA LEU A 48 -15.22 9.11 12.01
C LEU A 48 -15.13 10.22 10.96
N ALA A 49 -14.29 10.05 9.93
CA ALA A 49 -14.15 11.03 8.85
C ALA A 49 -15.48 11.29 8.11
N ARG A 50 -16.25 10.23 7.80
CA ARG A 50 -17.56 10.35 7.14
C ARG A 50 -18.63 10.97 8.04
N SER A 51 -18.55 10.77 9.36
CA SER A 51 -19.48 11.36 10.33
C SER A 51 -19.38 12.88 10.33
N ILE A 52 -18.19 13.46 10.21
CA ILE A 52 -17.98 14.93 10.09
C ILE A 52 -18.77 15.50 8.89
N LEU A 53 -18.86 14.76 7.78
CA LEU A 53 -19.60 15.17 6.60
C LEU A 53 -21.07 14.73 6.61
N GLY A 54 -21.57 14.07 7.65
CA GLY A 54 -22.90 13.47 7.65
C GLY A 54 -23.09 12.42 6.55
N LEU A 55 -22.02 11.64 6.23
CA LEU A 55 -22.00 10.59 5.20
C LEU A 55 -21.78 9.20 5.78
N ALA A 56 -22.01 8.99 7.06
CA ALA A 56 -21.81 7.70 7.72
C ALA A 56 -22.82 6.61 7.26
N GLY A 57 -23.92 6.98 6.58
CA GLY A 57 -24.90 6.07 5.98
C GLY A 57 -26.31 6.25 6.53
N ASN A 58 -27.33 5.74 5.78
CA ASN A 58 -28.75 5.96 6.11
C ASN A 58 -29.23 5.20 7.35
N ASN A 59 -28.51 4.15 7.78
CA ASN A 59 -28.90 3.30 8.95
C ASN A 59 -28.00 3.53 10.16
N CYS A 60 -27.26 4.65 10.22
CA CYS A 60 -26.45 4.97 11.38
C CYS A 60 -27.18 5.91 12.35
N ARG A 61 -26.93 5.70 13.63
CA ARG A 61 -27.27 6.65 14.70
C ARG A 61 -25.98 7.30 15.16
N ILE A 62 -26.01 8.64 15.26
CA ILE A 62 -24.87 9.44 15.72
C ILE A 62 -25.36 10.24 16.92
N ASN A 63 -24.64 10.10 18.06
CA ASN A 63 -24.86 10.85 19.28
C ASN A 63 -23.56 11.58 19.65
N GLY A 64 -23.65 12.62 20.47
CA GLY A 64 -22.53 13.48 20.85
C GLY A 64 -22.59 14.83 20.14
N SER A 65 -21.44 15.46 19.92
CA SER A 65 -21.34 16.77 19.27
C SER A 65 -20.17 16.78 18.26
N ILE A 66 -20.40 17.39 17.10
CA ILE A 66 -19.36 17.69 16.10
C ILE A 66 -19.50 19.17 15.76
N GLN A 67 -18.58 20.01 16.21
CA GLN A 67 -18.59 21.43 15.92
C GLN A 67 -17.53 21.79 14.88
N PHE A 68 -17.92 22.54 13.87
CA PHE A 68 -17.04 23.16 12.88
C PHE A 68 -17.09 24.68 13.07
N GLN A 69 -15.97 25.29 13.46
CA GLN A 69 -15.88 26.71 13.77
C GLN A 69 -16.98 27.15 14.77
N GLY A 70 -17.24 26.35 15.81
CA GLY A 70 -18.27 26.59 16.82
C GLY A 70 -19.72 26.28 16.38
N LYS A 71 -19.96 25.90 15.12
CA LYS A 71 -21.29 25.50 14.62
C LYS A 71 -21.49 24.00 14.73
N GLU A 72 -22.57 23.57 15.42
CA GLU A 72 -22.92 22.14 15.53
C GLU A 72 -23.34 21.57 14.18
N LEU A 73 -22.66 20.49 13.73
CA LEU A 73 -22.91 19.86 12.45
C LEU A 73 -24.07 18.86 12.51
N LEU A 74 -24.24 18.12 13.60
CA LEU A 74 -25.24 17.05 13.70
C LEU A 74 -26.69 17.57 13.62
N THR A 75 -26.90 18.86 13.87
CA THR A 75 -28.22 19.52 13.78
C THR A 75 -28.51 20.11 12.42
N LEU A 76 -27.56 20.06 11.47
CA LEU A 76 -27.71 20.66 10.15
C LEU A 76 -28.74 19.89 9.29
N SER A 77 -29.54 20.63 8.56
CA SER A 77 -30.38 20.08 7.49
C SER A 77 -29.54 19.54 6.31
N ALA A 78 -30.13 18.66 5.51
CA ALA A 78 -29.47 18.12 4.31
C ALA A 78 -29.01 19.23 3.34
N GLU A 79 -29.76 20.35 3.26
CA GLU A 79 -29.43 21.50 2.41
C GLU A 79 -28.22 22.27 2.96
N GLU A 80 -28.11 22.47 4.28
CA GLU A 80 -26.94 23.09 4.91
C GLU A 80 -25.70 22.24 4.75
N TYR A 81 -25.80 20.92 4.96
CA TYR A 81 -24.70 20.00 4.66
C TYR A 81 -24.28 20.06 3.20
N ARG A 82 -25.22 20.14 2.26
CA ARG A 82 -24.94 20.27 0.82
C ARG A 82 -24.11 21.51 0.52
N LYS A 83 -24.40 22.65 1.17
CA LYS A 83 -23.62 23.90 1.03
C LYS A 83 -22.23 23.77 1.63
N LEU A 84 -22.08 23.06 2.74
CA LEU A 84 -20.80 22.87 3.45
C LEU A 84 -19.85 21.92 2.70
N ARG A 85 -20.41 20.82 2.13
CA ARG A 85 -19.63 19.78 1.45
C ARG A 85 -18.98 20.32 0.17
N GLY A 86 -17.65 20.16 0.07
CA GLY A 86 -16.84 20.61 -1.07
C GLY A 86 -16.60 22.13 -1.13
N ALA A 87 -17.21 22.93 -0.25
CA ALA A 87 -16.99 24.37 -0.16
C ALA A 87 -16.14 24.73 1.08
N GLU A 88 -16.51 24.21 2.26
CA GLU A 88 -15.82 24.48 3.52
C GLU A 88 -15.07 23.22 4.03
N ILE A 89 -15.68 22.04 3.84
CA ILE A 89 -15.09 20.72 4.17
C ILE A 89 -15.14 19.87 2.91
N ALA A 90 -13.97 19.41 2.46
CA ALA A 90 -13.85 18.50 1.32
C ALA A 90 -13.30 17.14 1.75
N MET A 91 -13.54 16.09 0.95
CA MET A 91 -13.05 14.75 1.20
C MET A 91 -12.39 14.16 -0.04
N VAL A 92 -11.21 13.56 0.19
CA VAL A 92 -10.53 12.67 -0.75
C VAL A 92 -10.77 11.25 -0.26
N VAL A 93 -11.40 10.42 -1.08
CA VAL A 93 -11.75 9.03 -0.74
C VAL A 93 -10.64 8.06 -1.15
N GLN A 94 -10.63 6.88 -0.57
CA GLN A 94 -9.61 5.85 -0.78
C GLN A 94 -9.48 5.39 -2.24
N ASP A 95 -10.60 5.17 -2.94
CA ASP A 95 -10.60 4.68 -4.32
C ASP A 95 -10.95 5.78 -5.33
N ALA A 96 -9.92 6.28 -6.01
CA ALA A 96 -10.07 7.28 -7.07
C ALA A 96 -10.83 6.76 -8.31
N MET A 97 -10.90 5.44 -8.54
CA MET A 97 -11.66 4.89 -9.66
C MET A 97 -13.16 4.99 -9.44
N SER A 98 -13.62 4.73 -8.23
CA SER A 98 -15.04 4.83 -7.88
C SER A 98 -15.51 6.29 -7.75
N ALA A 99 -14.59 7.23 -7.45
CA ALA A 99 -14.88 8.64 -7.28
C ALA A 99 -15.06 9.38 -8.61
N LEU A 100 -14.36 8.96 -9.67
CA LEU A 100 -14.42 9.60 -11.00
C LEU A 100 -15.45 8.92 -11.89
N ASN A 101 -16.29 9.74 -12.57
CA ASN A 101 -17.26 9.21 -13.54
C ASN A 101 -16.54 8.69 -14.80
N PRO A 102 -16.59 7.37 -15.10
CA PRO A 102 -15.87 6.79 -16.23
C PRO A 102 -16.41 7.23 -17.61
N MET A 103 -17.65 7.75 -17.68
CA MET A 103 -18.33 8.16 -18.91
C MET A 103 -18.11 9.65 -19.23
N ARG A 104 -17.47 10.42 -18.34
CA ARG A 104 -17.20 11.85 -18.50
C ARG A 104 -15.71 12.11 -18.61
N THR A 105 -15.32 13.09 -19.44
CA THR A 105 -13.93 13.55 -19.47
C THR A 105 -13.55 14.27 -18.18
N ILE A 106 -12.26 14.30 -17.86
CA ILE A 106 -11.75 14.99 -16.67
C ILE A 106 -12.11 16.48 -16.69
N GLY A 107 -11.94 17.13 -17.83
CA GLY A 107 -12.31 18.55 -17.98
C GLY A 107 -13.78 18.82 -17.71
N HIS A 108 -14.68 17.94 -18.16
CA HIS A 108 -16.10 18.08 -17.87
C HIS A 108 -16.40 17.99 -16.37
N GLN A 109 -15.78 17.01 -15.66
CA GLN A 109 -15.98 16.83 -14.22
C GLN A 109 -15.41 17.99 -13.41
N LEU A 110 -14.23 18.51 -13.79
CA LEU A 110 -13.64 19.69 -13.15
C LEU A 110 -14.52 20.94 -13.36
N MET A 111 -14.90 21.26 -14.60
CA MET A 111 -15.71 22.44 -14.89
C MET A 111 -17.09 22.39 -14.19
N GLU A 112 -17.72 21.22 -14.12
CA GLU A 112 -18.97 21.00 -13.39
C GLU A 112 -18.80 21.28 -11.89
N THR A 113 -17.72 20.76 -11.30
CA THR A 113 -17.39 20.98 -9.87
C THR A 113 -17.06 22.44 -9.60
N ILE A 114 -16.31 23.12 -10.49
CA ILE A 114 -15.99 24.55 -10.37
C ILE A 114 -17.27 25.38 -10.40
N ALA A 115 -18.16 25.13 -11.35
CA ALA A 115 -19.44 25.83 -11.46
C ALA A 115 -20.34 25.64 -10.21
N CYS A 116 -20.19 24.51 -9.50
CA CYS A 116 -20.97 24.21 -8.30
C CYS A 116 -20.34 24.72 -7.00
N ARG A 117 -18.99 24.75 -6.89
CA ARG A 117 -18.28 24.85 -5.61
C ARG A 117 -17.29 25.99 -5.51
N HIS A 118 -16.76 26.46 -6.64
CA HIS A 118 -15.76 27.53 -6.62
C HIS A 118 -16.35 28.82 -6.02
N PRO A 119 -15.61 29.57 -5.17
CA PRO A 119 -16.11 30.76 -4.49
C PRO A 119 -16.79 31.77 -5.41
N ASN A 120 -16.30 31.94 -6.64
CA ASN A 120 -16.86 32.90 -7.59
C ASN A 120 -18.21 32.48 -8.20
N TYR A 121 -18.59 31.19 -8.12
CA TYR A 121 -19.73 30.65 -8.87
C TYR A 121 -20.74 29.89 -8.02
N ARG A 122 -20.36 29.42 -6.81
CA ARG A 122 -21.17 28.53 -5.96
C ARG A 122 -22.56 29.06 -5.60
N ASP A 123 -22.77 30.39 -5.64
CA ASP A 123 -24.04 31.03 -5.31
C ASP A 123 -24.91 31.25 -6.54
N HIS A 124 -24.45 30.83 -7.74
CA HIS A 124 -25.14 30.95 -9.01
C HIS A 124 -25.74 29.63 -9.48
N ASN A 125 -26.66 29.67 -10.43
CA ASN A 125 -27.20 28.46 -11.06
C ASN A 125 -26.13 27.77 -11.90
N THR A 126 -25.78 26.54 -11.55
CA THR A 126 -24.70 25.77 -12.17
C THR A 126 -24.85 25.62 -13.69
N ALA A 127 -26.06 25.37 -14.18
CA ALA A 127 -26.31 25.21 -15.61
C ALA A 127 -26.07 26.55 -16.38
N THR A 128 -26.43 27.67 -15.77
CA THR A 128 -26.17 29.00 -16.33
C THR A 128 -24.66 29.29 -16.36
N VAL A 129 -23.95 29.02 -15.26
CA VAL A 129 -22.49 29.21 -15.18
C VAL A 129 -21.75 28.36 -16.22
N LEU A 130 -22.12 27.08 -16.37
CA LEU A 130 -21.55 26.20 -17.39
C LEU A 130 -21.77 26.70 -18.83
N ALA A 131 -22.89 27.37 -19.09
CA ALA A 131 -23.22 27.89 -20.40
C ALA A 131 -22.48 29.21 -20.71
N THR A 132 -22.35 30.09 -19.71
CA THR A 132 -21.89 31.48 -19.91
C THR A 132 -20.41 31.70 -19.63
N HIS A 133 -19.81 30.90 -18.72
CA HIS A 133 -18.42 31.10 -18.24
C HIS A 133 -17.47 29.97 -18.65
N LYS A 134 -17.73 29.28 -19.74
CA LYS A 134 -17.01 28.09 -20.17
C LYS A 134 -15.49 28.30 -20.29
N HIS A 135 -15.03 29.47 -20.72
CA HIS A 135 -13.62 29.80 -20.88
C HIS A 135 -12.96 29.94 -19.50
N ASP A 136 -13.55 30.72 -18.61
CA ASP A 136 -13.03 30.95 -17.27
C ASP A 136 -12.96 29.64 -16.47
N LEU A 137 -14.02 28.79 -16.57
CA LEU A 137 -14.04 27.46 -15.94
C LEU A 137 -12.90 26.55 -16.46
N HIS A 138 -12.62 26.63 -17.75
CA HIS A 138 -11.54 25.87 -18.37
C HIS A 138 -10.18 26.33 -17.85
N ASP A 139 -9.95 27.64 -17.73
CA ASP A 139 -8.68 28.21 -17.26
C ASP A 139 -8.44 27.87 -15.78
N ILE A 140 -9.47 28.00 -14.93
CA ILE A 140 -9.42 27.58 -13.52
C ILE A 140 -9.11 26.07 -13.42
N ALA A 141 -9.74 25.24 -14.27
CA ALA A 141 -9.48 23.80 -14.28
C ALA A 141 -8.03 23.48 -14.65
N LEU A 142 -7.46 24.20 -15.64
CA LEU A 142 -6.05 24.05 -16.01
C LEU A 142 -5.11 24.46 -14.88
N GLU A 143 -5.41 25.55 -14.18
CA GLU A 143 -4.62 26.01 -13.04
C GLU A 143 -4.66 25.02 -11.88
N LEU A 144 -5.82 24.47 -11.55
CA LEU A 144 -5.97 23.41 -10.55
C LEU A 144 -5.15 22.16 -10.92
N LEU A 145 -5.21 21.72 -12.18
CA LEU A 145 -4.40 20.58 -12.64
C LEU A 145 -2.90 20.84 -12.54
N LYS A 146 -2.44 22.09 -12.81
CA LYS A 146 -1.04 22.47 -12.62
C LYS A 146 -0.65 22.48 -11.15
N THR A 147 -1.52 22.98 -10.28
CA THR A 147 -1.29 23.04 -8.81
C THR A 147 -1.08 21.66 -8.21
N VAL A 148 -1.77 20.63 -8.71
CA VAL A 148 -1.59 19.23 -8.25
C VAL A 148 -0.57 18.46 -9.10
N GLY A 149 0.32 19.14 -9.84
CA GLY A 149 1.44 18.53 -10.56
C GLY A 149 1.03 17.66 -11.76
N ILE A 150 -0.12 17.87 -12.40
CA ILE A 150 -0.50 17.14 -13.61
C ILE A 150 0.30 17.65 -14.81
N THR A 151 1.01 16.74 -15.47
CA THR A 151 1.76 17.02 -16.71
C THR A 151 0.87 17.07 -17.94
N ALA A 152 1.10 18.07 -18.82
CA ALA A 152 0.31 18.32 -20.03
C ALA A 152 -1.20 18.44 -19.72
N PRO A 153 -1.62 19.38 -18.85
CA PRO A 153 -2.98 19.47 -18.34
C PRO A 153 -4.03 19.64 -19.46
N GLU A 154 -3.70 20.36 -20.55
CA GLU A 154 -4.56 20.56 -21.70
C GLU A 154 -4.98 19.22 -22.35
N LYS A 155 -4.03 18.29 -22.48
CA LYS A 155 -4.29 16.94 -23.01
C LYS A 155 -5.14 16.12 -22.03
N ARG A 156 -4.96 16.32 -20.72
CA ARG A 156 -5.70 15.58 -19.70
C ARG A 156 -7.13 16.03 -19.56
N MET A 157 -7.46 17.28 -19.87
CA MET A 157 -8.84 17.78 -19.90
C MET A 157 -9.75 16.94 -20.81
N THR A 158 -9.23 16.41 -21.91
CA THR A 158 -10.00 15.57 -22.86
C THR A 158 -9.92 14.07 -22.57
N SER A 159 -9.14 13.66 -21.58
CA SER A 159 -8.97 12.25 -21.20
C SER A 159 -10.12 11.77 -20.31
N TYR A 160 -10.40 10.46 -20.35
CA TYR A 160 -11.29 9.76 -19.42
C TYR A 160 -10.49 9.14 -18.27
N ALA A 161 -11.13 8.86 -17.13
CA ALA A 161 -10.49 8.31 -15.95
C ALA A 161 -9.70 7.01 -16.22
N HIS A 162 -10.24 6.11 -17.04
CA HIS A 162 -9.61 4.83 -17.39
C HIS A 162 -8.34 4.97 -18.26
N GLN A 163 -8.10 6.15 -18.87
CA GLN A 163 -6.92 6.44 -19.69
C GLN A 163 -5.74 7.00 -18.88
N LEU A 164 -5.91 7.18 -17.57
CA LEU A 164 -4.94 7.80 -16.66
C LEU A 164 -4.32 6.76 -15.73
N SER A 165 -3.08 7.02 -15.31
CA SER A 165 -2.42 6.22 -14.25
C SER A 165 -3.11 6.42 -12.90
N GLY A 166 -2.86 5.51 -11.95
CA GLY A 166 -3.37 5.63 -10.58
C GLY A 166 -3.03 6.96 -9.94
N GLY A 167 -1.76 7.38 -10.00
CA GLY A 167 -1.30 8.66 -9.45
C GLY A 167 -1.95 9.88 -10.12
N MET A 168 -2.16 9.85 -11.44
CA MET A 168 -2.88 10.95 -12.12
C MET A 168 -4.34 11.05 -11.67
N ARG A 169 -5.04 9.92 -11.50
CA ARG A 169 -6.42 9.90 -11.00
C ARG A 169 -6.51 10.46 -9.59
N GLN A 170 -5.54 10.10 -8.73
CA GLN A 170 -5.46 10.60 -7.37
C GLN A 170 -5.23 12.12 -7.33
N ARG A 171 -4.29 12.63 -8.12
CA ARG A 171 -4.04 14.09 -8.27
C ARG A 171 -5.29 14.84 -8.76
N ILE A 172 -6.04 14.27 -9.69
CA ILE A 172 -7.29 14.86 -10.18
C ILE A 172 -8.37 14.86 -9.08
N MET A 173 -8.47 13.80 -8.29
CA MET A 173 -9.40 13.75 -7.17
C MET A 173 -9.06 14.83 -6.11
N ILE A 174 -7.77 15.03 -5.84
CA ILE A 174 -7.31 16.14 -4.97
C ILE A 174 -7.67 17.50 -5.61
N ALA A 175 -7.44 17.69 -6.92
CA ALA A 175 -7.83 18.92 -7.61
C ALA A 175 -9.33 19.21 -7.46
N LEU A 176 -10.19 18.18 -7.63
CA LEU A 176 -11.63 18.29 -7.41
C LEU A 176 -11.98 18.68 -5.96
N ALA A 177 -11.27 18.14 -4.98
CA ALA A 177 -11.48 18.47 -3.57
C ALA A 177 -11.06 19.91 -3.25
N LEU A 178 -10.05 20.45 -3.91
CA LEU A 178 -9.53 21.81 -3.70
C LEU A 178 -10.35 22.92 -4.38
N VAL A 179 -11.27 22.59 -5.29
CA VAL A 179 -12.09 23.57 -6.07
C VAL A 179 -12.76 24.61 -5.18
N GLY A 180 -13.33 24.19 -4.03
CA GLY A 180 -14.06 25.08 -3.11
C GLY A 180 -13.17 25.92 -2.22
N SER A 181 -11.86 25.75 -2.25
CA SER A 181 -10.90 26.29 -1.29
C SER A 181 -11.31 25.95 0.16
N PRO A 182 -11.48 24.65 0.48
CA PRO A 182 -12.02 24.23 1.77
C PRO A 182 -11.06 24.59 2.92
N LYS A 183 -11.61 24.79 4.12
CA LYS A 183 -10.83 25.02 5.36
C LYS A 183 -10.32 23.70 5.94
N LEU A 184 -11.09 22.60 5.72
CA LEU A 184 -10.73 21.25 6.17
C LEU A 184 -10.75 20.27 5.01
N LEU A 185 -9.67 19.53 4.83
CA LEU A 185 -9.56 18.39 3.92
C LEU A 185 -9.55 17.09 4.73
N LEU A 186 -10.54 16.23 4.49
CA LEU A 186 -10.57 14.87 5.01
C LEU A 186 -9.95 13.95 3.94
N ALA A 187 -8.80 13.37 4.23
CA ALA A 187 -8.07 12.51 3.31
C ALA A 187 -8.08 11.06 3.84
N ASP A 188 -8.98 10.22 3.29
CA ASP A 188 -9.14 8.82 3.67
C ASP A 188 -8.24 7.96 2.81
N GLU A 189 -7.07 7.59 3.33
CA GLU A 189 -6.03 6.81 2.65
C GLU A 189 -5.70 7.36 1.24
N PRO A 190 -5.29 8.63 1.11
CA PRO A 190 -5.20 9.30 -0.18
C PRO A 190 -4.10 8.76 -1.11
N THR A 191 -3.28 7.82 -0.66
CA THR A 191 -2.13 7.28 -1.40
C THR A 191 -2.16 5.77 -1.59
N THR A 192 -3.22 5.11 -1.16
CA THR A 192 -3.39 3.67 -1.34
C THR A 192 -3.32 3.32 -2.83
N ALA A 193 -2.58 2.25 -3.16
CA ALA A 193 -2.31 1.79 -4.53
C ALA A 193 -1.40 2.71 -5.39
N LEU A 194 -0.66 3.64 -4.77
CA LEU A 194 0.42 4.38 -5.42
C LEU A 194 1.78 3.74 -5.10
N ASP A 195 2.71 3.84 -6.06
CA ASP A 195 4.10 3.49 -5.75
C ASP A 195 4.77 4.55 -4.87
N VAL A 196 5.83 4.14 -4.16
CA VAL A 196 6.47 4.93 -3.09
C VAL A 196 6.94 6.31 -3.57
N VAL A 197 7.43 6.42 -4.82
CA VAL A 197 7.92 7.69 -5.38
C VAL A 197 6.75 8.66 -5.59
N VAL A 198 5.70 8.19 -6.27
CA VAL A 198 4.49 9.00 -6.55
C VAL A 198 3.76 9.36 -5.27
N GLN A 199 3.69 8.43 -4.30
CA GLN A 199 3.10 8.66 -2.98
C GLN A 199 3.78 9.81 -2.26
N ARG A 200 5.12 9.77 -2.18
CA ARG A 200 5.90 10.82 -1.50
C ARG A 200 5.76 12.18 -2.19
N GLU A 201 5.90 12.24 -3.52
CA GLU A 201 5.72 13.47 -4.30
C GLU A 201 4.34 14.09 -4.05
N LEU A 202 3.27 13.27 -4.17
CA LEU A 202 1.90 13.71 -3.97
C LEU A 202 1.67 14.31 -2.58
N LEU A 203 2.15 13.65 -1.54
CA LEU A 203 1.94 14.07 -0.16
C LEU A 203 2.74 15.31 0.20
N GLN A 204 3.95 15.45 -0.35
CA GLN A 204 4.74 16.66 -0.17
C GLN A 204 4.09 17.87 -0.86
N GLU A 205 3.62 17.72 -2.11
CA GLU A 205 2.87 18.76 -2.82
C GLU A 205 1.58 19.12 -2.07
N LEU A 206 0.87 18.11 -1.54
CA LEU A 206 -0.34 18.32 -0.75
C LEU A 206 -0.03 19.08 0.55
N ARG A 207 1.03 18.71 1.27
CA ARG A 207 1.50 19.43 2.48
C ARG A 207 1.82 20.90 2.18
N GLU A 208 2.54 21.16 1.09
CA GLU A 208 2.85 22.53 0.67
C GLU A 208 1.59 23.33 0.32
N THR A 209 0.64 22.70 -0.40
CA THR A 209 -0.63 23.32 -0.79
C THR A 209 -1.47 23.65 0.44
N ILE A 210 -1.59 22.73 1.41
CA ILE A 210 -2.30 22.93 2.68
C ILE A 210 -1.70 24.10 3.43
N ARG A 211 -0.39 24.20 3.55
CA ARG A 211 0.30 25.30 4.22
C ARG A 211 0.11 26.63 3.51
N LYS A 212 0.25 26.66 2.17
CA LYS A 212 0.03 27.88 1.38
C LYS A 212 -1.39 28.42 1.47
N LEU A 213 -2.39 27.54 1.54
CA LEU A 213 -3.80 27.90 1.62
C LEU A 213 -4.30 28.04 3.08
N ASN A 214 -3.44 27.87 4.08
CA ASN A 214 -3.80 27.87 5.51
C ASN A 214 -4.99 26.94 5.83
N MET A 215 -5.02 25.77 5.17
CA MET A 215 -6.02 24.72 5.36
C MET A 215 -5.61 23.80 6.51
N SER A 216 -6.56 23.03 7.03
CA SER A 216 -6.27 21.91 7.94
C SER A 216 -6.56 20.59 7.22
N MET A 217 -5.91 19.50 7.64
CA MET A 217 -6.15 18.16 7.07
C MET A 217 -6.31 17.13 8.19
N LEU A 218 -7.35 16.28 8.06
CA LEU A 218 -7.42 15.01 8.77
C LEU A 218 -6.95 13.91 7.81
N LEU A 219 -5.76 13.39 8.06
CA LEU A 219 -5.15 12.32 7.26
C LEU A 219 -5.43 10.96 7.92
N VAL A 220 -6.32 10.18 7.33
CA VAL A 220 -6.53 8.79 7.72
C VAL A 220 -5.52 7.91 6.99
N THR A 221 -4.73 7.17 7.73
CA THR A 221 -3.74 6.25 7.16
C THR A 221 -3.45 5.08 8.11
N HIS A 222 -2.98 3.98 7.56
CA HIS A 222 -2.41 2.87 8.34
C HIS A 222 -0.87 2.89 8.34
N ASP A 223 -0.24 3.79 7.58
CA ASP A 223 1.22 3.92 7.48
C ASP A 223 1.73 4.96 8.49
N LEU A 224 2.42 4.47 9.54
CA LEU A 224 2.96 5.30 10.61
C LEU A 224 4.17 6.13 10.16
N HIS A 225 5.01 5.60 9.25
CA HIS A 225 6.12 6.37 8.70
C HIS A 225 5.62 7.57 7.89
N LEU A 226 4.56 7.34 7.10
CA LEU A 226 3.91 8.41 6.36
C LEU A 226 3.33 9.48 7.30
N ALA A 227 2.65 9.04 8.37
CA ALA A 227 2.13 9.96 9.40
C ALA A 227 3.27 10.76 10.05
N HIS A 228 4.40 10.10 10.37
CA HIS A 228 5.58 10.75 10.92
C HIS A 228 6.16 11.83 10.00
N ASP A 229 6.22 11.58 8.68
CA ASP A 229 6.85 12.48 7.71
C ASP A 229 6.01 13.73 7.41
N ILE A 230 4.68 13.65 7.59
CA ILE A 230 3.75 14.66 7.06
C ILE A 230 2.95 15.36 8.15
N ALA A 231 2.49 14.63 9.17
CA ALA A 231 1.58 15.15 10.15
C ALA A 231 2.26 15.95 11.27
N ASP A 232 1.55 16.90 11.83
CA ASP A 232 1.96 17.67 13.00
C ASP A 232 1.49 16.95 14.28
N LYS A 233 0.27 16.37 14.27
CA LYS A 233 -0.33 15.61 15.36
C LYS A 233 -0.81 14.24 14.91
N VAL A 234 -0.91 13.32 15.84
CA VAL A 234 -1.40 11.96 15.58
C VAL A 234 -2.38 11.53 16.67
N SER A 235 -3.45 10.85 16.22
CA SER A 235 -4.38 10.12 17.07
C SER A 235 -4.42 8.66 16.67
N VAL A 236 -4.28 7.76 17.62
CA VAL A 236 -4.25 6.31 17.42
C VAL A 236 -5.60 5.71 17.81
N MET A 237 -6.29 5.11 16.82
CA MET A 237 -7.59 4.46 17.01
C MET A 237 -7.50 2.95 17.02
N TYR A 238 -8.23 2.31 17.91
CA TYR A 238 -8.41 0.88 18.00
C TYR A 238 -9.85 0.53 18.39
N ALA A 239 -10.51 -0.33 17.62
CA ALA A 239 -11.86 -0.85 17.90
C ALA A 239 -12.86 0.26 18.33
N GLY A 240 -12.85 1.41 17.66
CA GLY A 240 -13.76 2.53 17.93
C GLY A 240 -13.38 3.45 19.08
N TYR A 241 -12.21 3.27 19.69
CA TYR A 241 -11.68 4.11 20.76
C TYR A 241 -10.43 4.87 20.33
N LEU A 242 -10.22 6.08 20.84
CA LEU A 242 -8.91 6.76 20.81
C LEU A 242 -8.07 6.23 21.97
N LEU A 243 -6.90 5.66 21.67
CA LEU A 243 -6.00 5.09 22.67
C LEU A 243 -4.84 6.02 23.04
N GLU A 244 -4.34 6.78 22.08
CA GLU A 244 -3.23 7.70 22.27
C GLU A 244 -3.35 8.89 21.32
N GLU A 245 -2.93 10.08 21.74
CA GLU A 245 -2.98 11.32 20.96
C GLU A 245 -1.89 12.28 21.40
N GLY A 246 -1.29 12.99 20.43
CA GLY A 246 -0.30 14.03 20.74
C GLY A 246 0.50 14.47 19.50
N PRO A 247 1.56 15.27 19.69
CA PRO A 247 2.48 15.63 18.63
C PRO A 247 3.15 14.37 18.04
N VAL A 248 3.21 14.29 16.72
CA VAL A 248 3.79 13.14 16.03
C VAL A 248 5.24 12.85 16.47
N THR A 249 6.01 13.91 16.74
CA THR A 249 7.41 13.85 17.18
C THR A 249 7.60 13.33 18.61
N LYS A 250 6.52 13.18 19.37
CA LYS A 250 6.54 12.61 20.72
C LYS A 250 5.96 11.20 20.76
N VAL A 251 4.76 11.05 20.16
CA VAL A 251 3.98 9.80 20.20
C VAL A 251 4.69 8.67 19.46
N LEU A 252 5.14 8.89 18.20
CA LEU A 252 5.72 7.82 17.41
C LEU A 252 7.12 7.40 17.86
N PRO A 253 8.04 8.29 18.27
CA PRO A 253 9.35 7.85 18.79
C PRO A 253 9.29 7.20 20.17
N ASN A 254 8.32 7.56 21.02
CA ASN A 254 8.22 7.08 22.40
C ASN A 254 6.76 6.78 22.76
N PRO A 255 6.12 5.77 22.18
CA PRO A 255 4.71 5.49 22.38
C PRO A 255 4.39 5.17 23.85
N SER A 256 3.31 5.73 24.35
CA SER A 256 2.84 5.48 25.72
C SER A 256 1.82 4.33 25.80
N HIS A 257 1.16 4.00 24.68
CA HIS A 257 0.20 2.90 24.64
C HIS A 257 0.80 1.64 23.99
N PRO A 258 0.69 0.44 24.61
CA PRO A 258 1.24 -0.81 24.04
C PRO A 258 0.74 -1.16 22.64
N TYR A 259 -0.42 -0.69 22.22
CA TYR A 259 -0.89 -0.85 20.85
C TYR A 259 -0.08 -0.01 19.86
N THR A 260 0.23 1.23 20.18
CA THR A 260 1.08 2.10 19.35
C THR A 260 2.50 1.53 19.24
N GLU A 261 3.06 1.05 20.37
CA GLU A 261 4.34 0.33 20.42
C GLU A 261 4.31 -0.91 19.51
N GLY A 262 3.25 -1.74 19.64
CA GLY A 262 3.08 -2.95 18.82
C GLY A 262 2.90 -2.67 17.32
N LEU A 263 2.27 -1.56 16.94
CA LEU A 263 2.18 -1.14 15.54
C LEU A 263 3.57 -0.78 14.98
N LEU A 264 4.39 -0.08 15.74
CA LEU A 264 5.77 0.28 15.36
C LEU A 264 6.66 -0.97 15.27
N ASP A 265 6.60 -1.87 16.25
CA ASP A 265 7.35 -3.13 16.28
C ASP A 265 6.96 -4.09 15.13
N ALA A 266 5.74 -3.97 14.62
CA ALA A 266 5.25 -4.75 13.49
C ALA A 266 5.67 -4.19 12.11
N MET A 267 6.19 -2.96 12.05
CA MET A 267 6.60 -2.35 10.78
C MET A 267 8.05 -2.71 10.46
N PRO A 268 8.33 -3.30 9.27
CA PRO A 268 9.70 -3.42 8.81
C PRO A 268 10.27 -2.04 8.46
N ASP A 269 11.48 -1.79 8.89
CA ASP A 269 12.28 -0.62 8.54
C ASP A 269 13.60 -1.02 7.88
N MET A 270 14.43 -0.03 7.53
CA MET A 270 15.74 -0.26 6.93
C MET A 270 16.76 -0.92 7.86
N THR A 271 16.48 -1.02 9.17
CA THR A 271 17.36 -1.62 10.19
C THR A 271 16.85 -2.98 10.67
N SER A 272 15.64 -3.35 10.31
CA SER A 272 14.99 -4.60 10.76
C SER A 272 15.79 -5.83 10.35
N VAL A 273 16.00 -6.73 11.30
CA VAL A 273 16.65 -8.03 11.09
C VAL A 273 15.61 -9.06 10.64
N LYS A 274 15.96 -9.93 9.69
CA LYS A 274 15.07 -10.98 9.19
C LYS A 274 14.62 -11.92 10.32
N GLY A 275 13.32 -12.21 10.37
CA GLY A 275 12.73 -13.10 11.40
C GLY A 275 12.58 -12.49 12.78
N THR A 276 12.62 -11.15 12.92
CA THR A 276 12.52 -10.46 14.21
C THR A 276 11.32 -9.51 14.34
N LEU A 277 10.47 -9.40 13.33
CA LEU A 277 9.24 -8.61 13.45
C LEU A 277 8.37 -9.17 14.58
N LYS A 278 7.73 -8.26 15.30
CA LYS A 278 6.83 -8.61 16.40
C LYS A 278 5.38 -8.26 15.99
N PRO A 279 4.71 -9.11 15.23
CA PRO A 279 3.34 -8.84 14.86
C PRO A 279 2.42 -8.84 16.08
N ILE A 280 1.45 -7.92 16.10
CA ILE A 280 0.41 -7.92 17.15
C ILE A 280 -0.42 -9.21 16.98
N PRO A 281 -0.59 -10.02 18.04
CA PRO A 281 -1.28 -11.31 17.93
C PRO A 281 -2.78 -11.15 17.69
N GLY A 282 -3.38 -12.08 16.96
CA GLY A 282 -4.84 -12.14 16.74
C GLY A 282 -5.38 -11.04 15.81
N GLU A 283 -6.69 -10.81 15.87
CA GLU A 283 -7.44 -9.81 15.09
C GLU A 283 -8.19 -8.87 16.04
N ILE A 284 -8.63 -7.70 15.51
CA ILE A 284 -9.50 -6.78 16.27
C ILE A 284 -10.78 -7.55 16.65
N PRO A 285 -11.17 -7.58 17.94
CA PRO A 285 -12.43 -8.19 18.34
C PRO A 285 -13.61 -7.49 17.65
N PRO A 286 -14.62 -8.23 17.18
CA PRO A 286 -15.81 -7.62 16.66
C PRO A 286 -16.51 -6.79 17.77
N PRO A 287 -17.22 -5.71 17.42
CA PRO A 287 -17.75 -4.76 18.39
C PRO A 287 -18.66 -5.38 19.47
N ASP A 288 -19.38 -6.45 19.12
CA ASP A 288 -20.26 -7.20 20.04
C ASP A 288 -19.51 -8.05 21.08
N LYS A 289 -18.19 -8.22 20.92
CA LYS A 289 -17.32 -8.97 21.85
C LYS A 289 -16.35 -8.07 22.64
N LEU A 290 -16.45 -6.77 22.50
CA LEU A 290 -15.68 -5.84 23.32
C LEU A 290 -16.17 -5.86 24.76
N GLY A 291 -15.25 -6.00 25.73
CA GLY A 291 -15.54 -5.91 27.15
C GLY A 291 -15.67 -4.46 27.64
N SER A 292 -15.96 -4.30 28.94
CA SER A 292 -16.06 -2.98 29.60
C SER A 292 -14.69 -2.34 29.89
N GLY A 293 -13.59 -3.08 29.73
CA GLY A 293 -12.23 -2.62 30.01
C GLY A 293 -11.51 -2.07 28.78
N CYS A 294 -10.18 -2.15 28.81
CA CYS A 294 -9.35 -1.71 27.67
C CYS A 294 -9.66 -2.55 26.42
N PRO A 295 -10.02 -1.95 25.29
CA PRO A 295 -10.37 -2.69 24.09
C PRO A 295 -9.20 -3.52 23.51
N PHE A 296 -7.95 -3.16 23.82
CA PHE A 296 -6.75 -3.86 23.41
C PHE A 296 -6.34 -4.99 24.37
N ALA A 297 -6.98 -5.15 25.54
CA ALA A 297 -6.57 -6.10 26.58
C ALA A 297 -6.35 -7.53 26.08
N SER A 298 -7.19 -8.04 25.18
CA SER A 298 -7.09 -9.41 24.63
C SER A 298 -5.86 -9.67 23.76
N ARG A 299 -5.19 -8.60 23.29
CA ARG A 299 -4.00 -8.66 22.40
C ARG A 299 -2.76 -8.03 23.04
N CYS A 300 -2.90 -7.46 24.23
CA CYS A 300 -1.85 -6.70 24.90
C CYS A 300 -0.86 -7.63 25.62
N GLY A 301 0.42 -7.56 25.26
CA GLY A 301 1.50 -8.29 25.97
C GLY A 301 1.76 -7.78 27.41
N LYS A 302 1.26 -6.59 27.75
CA LYS A 302 1.41 -5.93 29.08
C LYS A 302 0.08 -5.88 29.86
N VAL A 303 -0.89 -6.77 29.52
CA VAL A 303 -2.22 -6.79 30.13
C VAL A 303 -2.16 -7.14 31.62
N CYS A 304 -3.07 -6.53 32.39
CA CYS A 304 -3.28 -6.86 33.81
C CYS A 304 -4.78 -6.94 34.13
N ASP A 305 -5.15 -7.44 35.31
CA ASP A 305 -6.56 -7.67 35.69
C ASP A 305 -7.43 -6.42 35.58
N SER A 306 -6.91 -5.26 35.97
CA SER A 306 -7.64 -3.99 35.86
C SER A 306 -7.96 -3.61 34.41
N CYS A 307 -7.15 -4.04 33.43
CA CYS A 307 -7.41 -3.79 32.01
C CYS A 307 -8.67 -4.49 31.48
N HIS A 308 -9.11 -5.59 32.11
CA HIS A 308 -10.34 -6.31 31.74
C HIS A 308 -11.58 -5.70 32.38
N GLN A 309 -11.44 -4.95 33.47
CA GLN A 309 -12.56 -4.49 34.29
C GLN A 309 -12.99 -3.06 33.97
N THR A 310 -12.04 -2.17 33.72
CA THR A 310 -12.31 -0.73 33.62
C THR A 310 -11.55 -0.11 32.45
N LEU A 311 -12.28 0.67 31.64
CA LEU A 311 -11.69 1.49 30.59
C LEU A 311 -10.97 2.69 31.23
N THR A 312 -9.66 2.78 31.05
CA THR A 312 -8.88 3.94 31.50
C THR A 312 -9.29 5.17 30.68
N PRO A 313 -9.59 6.32 31.30
CA PRO A 313 -9.82 7.55 30.58
C PRO A 313 -8.56 7.99 29.82
N LEU A 314 -8.74 8.82 28.80
CA LEU A 314 -7.63 9.43 28.06
C LEU A 314 -6.97 10.48 28.97
N THR A 315 -5.83 10.12 29.59
CA THR A 315 -5.12 10.94 30.57
C THR A 315 -3.89 11.61 29.99
N GLU A 316 -3.57 12.82 30.44
CA GLU A 316 -2.39 13.54 29.99
C GLU A 316 -1.11 12.88 30.50
N ILE A 317 -0.17 12.60 29.56
CA ILE A 317 1.20 12.16 29.83
C ILE A 317 2.11 13.39 29.94
N ASP A 318 1.94 14.35 29.02
CA ASP A 318 2.63 15.63 29.04
C ASP A 318 1.64 16.75 28.68
N ALA A 319 1.19 17.48 29.68
CA ALA A 319 0.24 18.59 29.55
C ALA A 319 0.80 19.77 28.74
N SER A 320 2.14 19.94 28.69
CA SER A 320 2.76 21.06 27.97
C SER A 320 2.60 20.96 26.46
N VAL A 321 2.39 19.74 25.94
CA VAL A 321 2.27 19.43 24.50
C VAL A 321 0.99 18.69 24.15
N HIS A 322 0.04 18.57 25.10
CA HIS A 322 -1.23 17.83 24.94
C HIS A 322 -1.03 16.38 24.44
N TRP A 323 -0.08 15.65 25.06
CA TRP A 323 0.10 14.24 24.82
C TRP A 323 -0.72 13.43 25.82
N ARG A 324 -1.65 12.63 25.33
CA ARG A 324 -2.63 11.86 26.12
C ARG A 324 -2.61 10.38 25.76
N SER A 325 -2.83 9.51 26.75
CA SER A 325 -2.92 8.05 26.56
C SER A 325 -3.96 7.42 27.46
N ARG A 326 -4.57 6.31 26.99
CA ARG A 326 -5.44 5.45 27.81
C ARG A 326 -4.68 4.37 28.57
N CYS A 327 -3.35 4.37 28.54
CA CYS A 327 -2.53 3.41 29.27
C CYS A 327 -1.54 4.13 30.19
N THR A 328 -1.59 3.83 31.48
CA THR A 328 -0.65 4.34 32.49
C THR A 328 0.50 3.39 32.78
N LYS A 329 0.52 2.18 32.17
CA LYS A 329 1.45 1.07 32.46
C LYS A 329 2.43 0.77 31.36
N ALA A 330 2.60 1.64 30.39
CA ALA A 330 3.47 1.41 29.22
C ALA A 330 4.93 1.12 29.56
N HIS A 331 5.40 1.58 30.73
CA HIS A 331 6.79 1.43 31.17
C HIS A 331 7.04 0.22 32.09
N GLU A 332 6.00 -0.57 32.40
CA GLU A 332 6.19 -1.82 33.15
C GLU A 332 6.71 -2.91 32.22
N ALA A 333 7.65 -3.73 32.71
CA ALA A 333 8.26 -4.79 31.92
C ALA A 333 7.23 -5.81 31.41
N PRO A 334 7.44 -6.41 30.22
CA PRO A 334 6.47 -7.36 29.67
C PRO A 334 6.31 -8.57 30.61
N VAL A 335 5.07 -8.91 30.91
CA VAL A 335 4.73 -10.13 31.63
C VAL A 335 4.78 -11.27 30.63
N SER A 336 5.80 -12.12 30.76
CA SER A 336 6.04 -13.40 30.05
C SER A 336 5.84 -13.41 28.53
N GLU A 337 6.87 -13.87 27.83
CA GLU A 337 6.80 -14.29 26.44
C GLU A 337 5.66 -15.30 26.25
N GLN A 338 4.54 -14.86 25.72
CA GLN A 338 3.62 -15.76 25.06
C GLN A 338 4.36 -16.27 23.82
N GLN A 339 4.87 -17.50 23.88
CA GLN A 339 5.42 -18.20 22.73
C GLN A 339 4.39 -18.09 21.61
N THR A 340 4.71 -17.26 20.65
CA THR A 340 3.87 -17.03 19.49
C THR A 340 3.61 -18.37 18.80
N GLY A 341 2.36 -18.66 18.44
CA GLY A 341 1.96 -19.90 17.74
C GLY A 341 2.70 -20.15 16.42
N LEU A 342 3.57 -19.25 15.99
CA LEU A 342 4.48 -19.32 14.84
C LEU A 342 5.50 -20.47 14.94
N GLN A 343 6.03 -20.79 16.15
CA GLN A 343 6.91 -21.93 16.33
C GLN A 343 6.18 -23.25 16.06
N GLN A 344 4.93 -23.35 16.51
CA GLN A 344 4.06 -24.52 16.22
C GLN A 344 3.74 -24.62 14.72
N VAL A 345 3.60 -23.50 14.03
CA VAL A 345 3.39 -23.43 12.57
C VAL A 345 4.62 -24.00 11.83
N THR A 346 5.82 -23.59 12.24
CA THR A 346 7.07 -24.05 11.63
C THR A 346 7.26 -25.56 11.81
N ASP A 347 7.03 -26.09 13.01
CA ASP A 347 7.18 -27.52 13.30
C ASP A 347 6.11 -28.37 12.61
N MET A 348 4.88 -27.85 12.52
CA MET A 348 3.80 -28.49 11.77
C MET A 348 4.08 -28.46 10.27
N MET A 349 4.65 -27.36 9.73
CA MET A 349 5.06 -27.28 8.31
C MET A 349 6.22 -28.22 7.98
N LYS A 350 7.23 -28.37 8.86
CA LYS A 350 8.30 -29.37 8.68
C LYS A 350 7.74 -30.80 8.60
N SER A 351 6.68 -31.12 9.34
CA SER A 351 6.01 -32.43 9.27
C SER A 351 5.15 -32.61 8.02
N ILE A 352 4.75 -31.50 7.39
CA ILE A 352 3.85 -31.46 6.23
C ILE A 352 4.63 -31.40 4.90
N VAL A 353 5.79 -30.73 4.88
CA VAL A 353 6.57 -30.45 3.67
C VAL A 353 7.82 -31.33 3.67
N ASN A 354 7.77 -32.42 2.90
CA ASN A 354 8.93 -33.27 2.60
C ASN A 354 9.46 -32.84 1.22
N MET A 355 10.38 -31.88 1.17
CA MET A 355 11.05 -31.52 -0.08
C MET A 355 12.39 -32.28 -0.17
N GLU A 356 12.58 -33.02 -1.27
CA GLU A 356 13.87 -33.60 -1.62
C GLU A 356 14.88 -32.48 -1.92
N GLN A 357 16.06 -32.55 -1.35
CA GLN A 357 17.19 -31.70 -1.75
C GLN A 357 17.48 -31.96 -3.22
N THR A 358 17.40 -30.94 -4.07
CA THR A 358 17.68 -31.06 -5.50
C THR A 358 19.09 -30.56 -5.80
N ASP A 359 19.82 -31.30 -6.64
CA ASP A 359 21.21 -31.01 -7.06
C ASP A 359 21.35 -29.79 -8.02
N PHE A 360 20.29 -29.01 -8.24
CA PHE A 360 20.33 -27.87 -9.15
C PHE A 360 20.57 -26.55 -8.40
N PRO A 361 21.73 -25.87 -8.61
CA PRO A 361 21.99 -24.58 -7.97
C PRO A 361 21.03 -23.48 -8.43
N THR A 362 20.68 -23.47 -9.74
CA THR A 362 19.73 -22.49 -10.32
C THR A 362 18.39 -23.14 -10.58
N LEU A 363 17.33 -22.62 -9.95
CA LEU A 363 15.97 -23.13 -10.14
C LEU A 363 15.31 -22.56 -11.38
N VAL A 364 15.45 -21.23 -11.61
CA VAL A 364 14.91 -20.52 -12.77
C VAL A 364 16.01 -19.71 -13.44
N ASN A 365 16.10 -19.83 -14.77
CA ASN A 365 16.98 -19.00 -15.59
C ASN A 365 16.16 -18.40 -16.73
N ALA A 366 16.05 -17.06 -16.78
CA ALA A 366 15.27 -16.34 -17.77
C ALA A 366 16.14 -15.38 -18.57
N GLN A 367 16.29 -15.64 -19.85
CA GLN A 367 16.99 -14.80 -20.81
C GLN A 367 15.97 -14.27 -21.82
N ILE A 368 15.36 -13.12 -21.52
CA ILE A 368 14.31 -12.52 -22.31
C ILE A 368 14.88 -11.33 -23.09
N LYS A 369 15.13 -11.51 -24.39
CA LYS A 369 15.58 -10.41 -25.24
C LYS A 369 14.48 -9.39 -25.47
N ARG A 370 13.23 -9.86 -25.65
CA ARG A 370 12.10 -8.99 -25.92
C ARG A 370 10.78 -9.65 -25.55
N HIS A 371 9.89 -8.87 -24.93
CA HIS A 371 8.47 -9.22 -24.81
C HIS A 371 7.60 -8.00 -25.13
N CYS A 372 6.62 -8.18 -26.04
CA CYS A 372 5.75 -7.10 -26.47
C CYS A 372 4.27 -7.46 -26.38
N TYR A 373 3.45 -6.45 -26.11
CA TYR A 373 2.00 -6.48 -26.30
C TYR A 373 1.60 -5.73 -27.57
N TYR A 374 0.35 -5.89 -27.99
CA TYR A 374 -0.18 -5.26 -29.20
C TYR A 374 -1.34 -4.37 -28.84
N THR A 375 -1.29 -3.09 -29.24
CA THR A 375 -2.42 -2.15 -29.13
C THR A 375 -3.04 -1.91 -30.48
N ARG A 376 -4.38 -1.70 -30.54
CA ARG A 376 -5.09 -1.20 -31.71
C ARG A 376 -5.42 0.28 -31.51
N GLN A 377 -5.04 1.12 -32.45
CA GLN A 377 -5.49 2.51 -32.50
C GLN A 377 -6.77 2.58 -33.37
N GLY A 378 -7.95 2.65 -32.70
CA GLY A 378 -9.27 2.66 -33.35
C GLY A 378 -9.78 1.29 -33.79
N LEU A 379 -11.07 1.24 -34.22
CA LEU A 379 -11.77 -0.03 -34.55
C LEU A 379 -11.14 -0.75 -35.77
N LEU A 380 -10.58 -0.02 -36.73
CA LEU A 380 -9.97 -0.51 -37.98
C LEU A 380 -8.43 -0.36 -38.00
N GLY A 381 -7.80 0.09 -36.90
CA GLY A 381 -6.36 0.32 -36.85
C GLY A 381 -5.53 -0.96 -36.88
N ARG A 382 -4.32 -0.89 -37.50
CA ARG A 382 -3.33 -1.99 -37.44
C ARG A 382 -2.86 -2.19 -36.02
N LYS A 383 -2.67 -3.45 -35.61
CA LYS A 383 -2.03 -3.79 -34.32
C LYS A 383 -0.59 -3.25 -34.33
N LYS A 384 -0.27 -2.33 -33.40
CA LYS A 384 1.07 -1.81 -33.22
C LYS A 384 1.70 -2.51 -32.01
N PRO A 385 2.87 -3.18 -32.15
CA PRO A 385 3.57 -3.75 -31.01
C PRO A 385 4.17 -2.65 -30.15
N TRP A 386 4.16 -2.85 -28.83
CA TRP A 386 4.91 -2.05 -27.89
C TRP A 386 5.64 -2.94 -26.90
N ASP A 387 6.90 -2.63 -26.66
CA ASP A 387 7.79 -3.46 -25.87
C ASP A 387 7.56 -3.22 -24.39
N VAL A 388 7.29 -4.29 -23.65
CA VAL A 388 7.16 -4.23 -22.18
C VAL A 388 8.46 -4.58 -21.50
N LEU A 389 9.14 -5.65 -21.96
CA LEU A 389 10.43 -6.08 -21.43
C LEU A 389 11.47 -6.14 -22.54
N GLN A 390 12.69 -5.72 -22.23
CA GLN A 390 13.84 -5.77 -23.11
C GLN A 390 15.11 -6.11 -22.32
N ASP A 391 15.91 -7.04 -22.86
CA ASP A 391 17.21 -7.46 -22.34
C ASP A 391 17.17 -7.77 -20.83
N ILE A 392 16.25 -8.67 -20.44
CA ILE A 392 16.10 -9.17 -19.08
C ILE A 392 16.91 -10.46 -18.95
N ASP A 393 17.85 -10.49 -18.03
CA ASP A 393 18.58 -11.67 -17.58
C ASP A 393 18.38 -11.81 -16.07
N VAL A 394 17.65 -12.86 -15.64
CA VAL A 394 17.28 -13.09 -14.24
C VAL A 394 17.45 -14.56 -13.91
N GLN A 395 18.14 -14.82 -12.80
CA GLN A 395 18.31 -16.15 -12.24
C GLN A 395 17.76 -16.17 -10.82
N ILE A 396 17.06 -17.24 -10.48
CA ILE A 396 16.60 -17.52 -9.10
C ILE A 396 17.29 -18.80 -8.67
N GLU A 397 18.04 -18.72 -7.58
CA GLU A 397 18.72 -19.87 -7.00
C GLU A 397 17.77 -20.73 -6.16
N HIS A 398 18.19 -21.97 -5.90
CA HIS A 398 17.37 -22.86 -5.05
C HIS A 398 17.35 -22.36 -3.59
N GLY A 399 16.14 -22.23 -3.03
CA GLY A 399 15.94 -21.74 -1.65
C GLY A 399 16.13 -20.22 -1.49
N GLU A 400 16.32 -19.46 -2.58
CA GLU A 400 16.50 -18.01 -2.57
C GLU A 400 15.16 -17.27 -2.55
N ILE A 401 15.11 -16.11 -1.87
CA ILE A 401 14.06 -15.11 -2.03
C ILE A 401 14.62 -13.95 -2.85
N LEU A 402 14.27 -13.91 -4.15
CA LEU A 402 14.65 -12.82 -5.06
C LEU A 402 13.60 -11.71 -5.02
N GLY A 403 14.00 -10.50 -4.62
CA GLY A 403 13.16 -9.30 -4.66
C GLY A 403 13.10 -8.69 -6.06
N LEU A 404 11.92 -8.28 -6.50
CA LEU A 404 11.72 -7.54 -7.75
C LEU A 404 11.03 -6.22 -7.46
N VAL A 405 11.76 -5.11 -7.60
CA VAL A 405 11.30 -3.77 -7.24
C VAL A 405 11.28 -2.80 -8.43
N GLY A 406 10.49 -1.74 -8.31
CA GLY A 406 10.36 -0.67 -9.31
C GLY A 406 8.97 -0.05 -9.29
N GLU A 407 8.82 1.10 -9.98
CA GLU A 407 7.55 1.82 -10.09
C GLU A 407 6.46 0.98 -10.77
N SER A 408 5.18 1.32 -10.51
CA SER A 408 4.03 0.68 -11.17
C SER A 408 4.09 0.82 -12.68
N GLY A 409 3.82 -0.29 -13.40
CA GLY A 409 3.88 -0.29 -14.86
C GLY A 409 5.28 -0.51 -15.46
N CYS A 410 6.34 -0.69 -14.66
CA CYS A 410 7.68 -0.98 -15.19
C CYS A 410 7.85 -2.42 -15.74
N GLY A 411 6.86 -3.31 -15.58
CA GLY A 411 6.87 -4.67 -16.15
C GLY A 411 7.02 -5.82 -15.16
N LYS A 412 7.03 -5.59 -13.84
CA LYS A 412 7.21 -6.62 -12.79
C LYS A 412 6.26 -7.81 -12.92
N SER A 413 4.95 -7.55 -12.91
CA SER A 413 3.93 -8.61 -13.04
C SER A 413 3.98 -9.32 -14.41
N THR A 414 4.45 -8.63 -15.46
CA THR A 414 4.68 -9.28 -16.77
C THR A 414 5.84 -10.26 -16.69
N LEU A 415 6.96 -9.87 -16.07
CA LEU A 415 8.10 -10.76 -15.83
C LEU A 415 7.68 -11.97 -14.98
N ALA A 416 6.96 -11.75 -13.89
CA ALA A 416 6.42 -12.81 -13.03
C ALA A 416 5.60 -13.85 -13.82
N ARG A 417 4.70 -13.38 -14.72
CA ARG A 417 3.89 -14.27 -15.57
C ARG A 417 4.72 -15.05 -16.60
N LEU A 418 5.81 -14.46 -17.11
CA LEU A 418 6.73 -15.16 -18.02
C LEU A 418 7.52 -16.24 -17.28
N LEU A 419 8.00 -15.95 -16.07
CA LEU A 419 8.72 -16.92 -15.22
C LEU A 419 7.85 -18.12 -14.83
N LEU A 420 6.54 -17.91 -14.66
CA LEU A 420 5.57 -18.98 -14.40
C LEU A 420 5.08 -19.69 -15.68
N GLY A 421 5.52 -19.28 -16.86
CA GLY A 421 5.06 -19.84 -18.13
C GLY A 421 3.58 -19.56 -18.42
N HIS A 422 2.97 -18.53 -17.80
CA HIS A 422 1.62 -18.10 -18.17
C HIS A 422 1.57 -17.44 -19.55
N GLN A 423 2.70 -16.88 -19.94
CA GLN A 423 2.95 -16.30 -21.26
C GLN A 423 4.33 -16.76 -21.74
N LYS A 424 4.53 -16.74 -23.05
CA LYS A 424 5.83 -17.02 -23.67
C LYS A 424 6.51 -15.70 -24.03
N PRO A 425 7.81 -15.54 -23.80
CA PRO A 425 8.52 -14.36 -24.27
C PRO A 425 8.43 -14.26 -25.80
N THR A 426 8.36 -13.03 -26.35
CA THR A 426 8.34 -12.82 -27.79
C THR A 426 9.67 -13.27 -28.41
N GLN A 427 10.78 -13.00 -27.71
CA GLN A 427 12.13 -13.45 -28.05
C GLN A 427 12.88 -13.78 -26.76
N GLY A 428 13.53 -14.93 -26.73
CA GLY A 428 14.26 -15.43 -25.57
C GLY A 428 13.69 -16.73 -25.03
N ILE A 429 14.16 -17.15 -23.86
CA ILE A 429 13.81 -18.43 -23.24
C ILE A 429 13.69 -18.26 -21.72
N VAL A 430 12.85 -19.09 -21.13
CA VAL A 430 12.79 -19.26 -19.66
C VAL A 430 12.97 -20.75 -19.39
N LEU A 431 13.94 -21.06 -18.53
CA LEU A 431 14.23 -22.42 -18.09
C LEU A 431 13.78 -22.56 -16.63
N PHE A 432 13.20 -23.71 -16.32
CA PHE A 432 12.89 -24.15 -14.97
C PHE A 432 13.55 -25.51 -14.73
N LYS A 433 14.45 -25.63 -13.76
CA LYS A 433 15.30 -26.81 -13.53
C LYS A 433 16.02 -27.21 -14.83
N ASP A 434 16.66 -26.24 -15.49
CA ASP A 434 17.39 -26.35 -16.76
C ASP A 434 16.55 -26.86 -17.96
N GLN A 435 15.24 -26.98 -17.80
CA GLN A 435 14.33 -27.37 -18.89
C GLN A 435 13.50 -26.16 -19.36
N PRO A 436 13.32 -25.98 -20.68
CA PRO A 436 12.43 -24.96 -21.20
C PRO A 436 11.01 -25.13 -20.66
N ILE A 437 10.40 -24.03 -20.22
CA ILE A 437 9.00 -24.05 -19.79
C ILE A 437 8.12 -24.44 -20.99
N PRO A 438 7.26 -25.48 -20.87
CA PRO A 438 6.39 -25.92 -21.93
C PRO A 438 5.42 -24.87 -22.43
N GLU A 439 4.89 -25.04 -23.64
CA GLU A 439 3.88 -24.13 -24.20
C GLU A 439 2.67 -23.97 -23.26
N PRO A 440 2.22 -22.70 -23.00
CA PRO A 440 1.08 -22.42 -22.16
C PRO A 440 -0.16 -23.23 -22.57
N ARG A 441 -0.89 -23.74 -21.58
CA ARG A 441 -2.10 -24.57 -21.70
C ARG A 441 -1.87 -25.99 -22.24
N SER A 442 -0.62 -26.40 -22.55
CA SER A 442 -0.30 -27.78 -22.91
C SER A 442 -0.44 -28.71 -21.68
N LYS A 443 -0.51 -30.05 -21.95
CA LYS A 443 -0.57 -31.02 -20.84
C LYS A 443 0.72 -31.04 -20.00
N PRO A 444 1.95 -30.96 -20.54
CA PRO A 444 3.17 -30.82 -19.74
C PRO A 444 3.19 -29.56 -18.88
N TRP A 445 2.74 -28.43 -19.44
CA TRP A 445 2.65 -27.17 -18.68
C TRP A 445 1.70 -27.27 -17.49
N ARG A 446 0.54 -27.92 -17.65
CA ARG A 446 -0.41 -28.13 -16.54
C ARG A 446 0.22 -28.99 -15.43
N ALA A 447 0.98 -30.02 -15.77
CA ALA A 447 1.70 -30.84 -14.79
C ALA A 447 2.76 -30.02 -14.03
N GLN A 448 3.54 -29.19 -14.75
CA GLN A 448 4.58 -28.37 -14.16
C GLN A 448 4.04 -27.29 -13.20
N ARG A 449 2.80 -26.82 -13.41
CA ARG A 449 2.18 -25.80 -12.54
C ARG A 449 2.09 -26.19 -11.07
N ALA A 450 2.03 -27.47 -10.75
CA ALA A 450 2.06 -27.91 -9.35
C ALA A 450 3.34 -27.46 -8.64
N ALA A 451 4.47 -27.44 -9.36
CA ALA A 451 5.77 -27.03 -8.84
C ALA A 451 6.00 -25.50 -8.84
N MET A 452 5.12 -24.72 -9.48
CA MET A 452 5.24 -23.27 -9.66
C MET A 452 3.91 -22.62 -9.36
N GLN A 453 3.81 -21.92 -8.24
CA GLN A 453 2.57 -21.31 -7.75
C GLN A 453 2.68 -19.81 -7.65
N MET A 454 1.56 -19.11 -7.58
CA MET A 454 1.49 -17.65 -7.48
C MET A 454 0.49 -17.21 -6.41
N ILE A 455 0.93 -16.24 -5.61
CA ILE A 455 0.06 -15.42 -4.75
C ILE A 455 -0.16 -14.12 -5.50
N TYR A 456 -1.42 -13.78 -5.76
CA TYR A 456 -1.81 -12.59 -6.53
C TYR A 456 -2.01 -11.39 -5.60
N GLN A 457 -1.90 -10.20 -6.18
CA GLN A 457 -2.07 -8.91 -5.50
C GLN A 457 -3.46 -8.72 -4.88
N ASP A 458 -4.52 -9.16 -5.58
CA ASP A 458 -5.90 -9.09 -5.10
C ASP A 458 -6.38 -10.45 -4.60
N PRO A 459 -6.47 -10.66 -3.26
CA PRO A 459 -6.94 -11.91 -2.72
C PRO A 459 -8.42 -12.18 -3.00
N TYR A 460 -9.27 -11.14 -3.12
CA TYR A 460 -10.69 -11.32 -3.43
C TYR A 460 -10.90 -11.86 -4.84
N GLY A 461 -10.16 -11.33 -5.83
CA GLY A 461 -10.23 -11.78 -7.21
C GLY A 461 -9.70 -13.21 -7.44
N CYS A 462 -9.03 -13.80 -6.44
CA CYS A 462 -8.47 -15.14 -6.54
C CYS A 462 -9.45 -16.27 -6.15
N PHE A 463 -10.55 -15.93 -5.47
CA PHE A 463 -11.51 -16.90 -4.94
C PHE A 463 -12.88 -16.77 -5.62
N ASP A 464 -13.55 -17.91 -5.84
CA ASP A 464 -14.98 -17.91 -6.20
C ASP A 464 -15.81 -17.54 -4.97
N ALA A 465 -16.54 -16.43 -5.07
CA ALA A 465 -17.35 -15.88 -3.98
C ALA A 465 -18.45 -16.84 -3.48
N ARG A 466 -18.80 -17.88 -4.26
CA ARG A 466 -19.87 -18.85 -3.99
C ARG A 466 -19.39 -20.16 -3.39
N MET A 467 -18.07 -20.38 -3.30
CA MET A 467 -17.49 -21.61 -2.77
C MET A 467 -16.81 -21.37 -1.43
N PRO A 468 -16.97 -22.25 -0.42
CA PRO A 468 -16.23 -22.18 0.84
C PRO A 468 -14.71 -22.18 0.60
N VAL A 469 -13.98 -21.48 1.46
CA VAL A 469 -12.52 -21.35 1.31
C VAL A 469 -11.81 -22.69 1.35
N ILE A 470 -12.21 -23.60 2.25
CA ILE A 470 -11.61 -24.94 2.37
C ILE A 470 -11.73 -25.77 1.08
N GLU A 471 -12.85 -25.66 0.36
CA GLU A 471 -13.06 -26.36 -0.91
C GLU A 471 -12.06 -25.87 -1.96
N GLN A 472 -11.84 -24.55 -2.02
CA GLN A 472 -10.93 -23.93 -2.98
C GLN A 472 -9.45 -24.19 -2.66
N VAL A 473 -9.10 -24.47 -1.40
CA VAL A 473 -7.76 -24.93 -1.01
C VAL A 473 -7.59 -26.42 -1.27
N ALA A 474 -8.64 -27.22 -1.15
CA ALA A 474 -8.63 -28.66 -1.43
C ALA A 474 -8.60 -28.98 -2.94
N GLU A 475 -9.20 -28.14 -3.79
CA GLU A 475 -9.30 -28.35 -5.24
C GLU A 475 -7.94 -28.63 -5.91
N PRO A 476 -6.87 -27.84 -5.72
CA PRO A 476 -5.55 -28.12 -6.30
C PRO A 476 -4.98 -29.50 -5.91
N LEU A 477 -5.24 -29.95 -4.67
CA LEU A 477 -4.80 -31.25 -4.17
C LEU A 477 -5.50 -32.39 -4.89
N MET A 478 -6.79 -32.26 -5.17
CA MET A 478 -7.55 -33.25 -5.95
C MET A 478 -7.08 -33.29 -7.41
N VAL A 479 -6.84 -32.11 -8.00
CA VAL A 479 -6.47 -31.98 -9.43
C VAL A 479 -5.04 -32.41 -9.71
N HIS A 480 -4.06 -32.00 -8.91
CA HIS A 480 -2.63 -32.21 -9.16
C HIS A 480 -2.01 -33.36 -8.38
N LYS A 481 -2.46 -33.62 -7.15
CA LYS A 481 -1.96 -34.74 -6.31
C LYS A 481 -2.88 -35.97 -6.40
N HIS A 482 -4.01 -35.86 -7.11
CA HIS A 482 -5.02 -36.95 -7.27
C HIS A 482 -5.52 -37.53 -5.96
N LEU A 483 -5.61 -36.72 -4.91
CA LEU A 483 -6.13 -37.15 -3.61
C LEU A 483 -7.66 -37.36 -3.67
N SER A 484 -8.16 -38.31 -2.85
CA SER A 484 -9.62 -38.39 -2.62
C SER A 484 -10.14 -37.11 -1.96
N LYS A 485 -11.44 -36.86 -2.08
CA LYS A 485 -12.06 -35.65 -1.52
C LYS A 485 -11.76 -35.53 -0.02
N GLU A 486 -11.92 -36.59 0.74
CA GLU A 486 -11.70 -36.65 2.18
C GLU A 486 -10.28 -36.26 2.54
N ARG A 487 -9.29 -36.90 1.90
CA ARG A 487 -7.86 -36.61 2.14
C ARG A 487 -7.46 -35.18 1.69
N ALA A 488 -8.05 -34.69 0.61
CA ALA A 488 -7.81 -33.33 0.15
C ALA A 488 -8.34 -32.29 1.16
N PHE A 489 -9.52 -32.52 1.74
CA PHE A 489 -10.09 -31.65 2.77
C PHE A 489 -9.31 -31.71 4.09
N GLU A 490 -8.88 -32.89 4.54
CA GLU A 490 -8.02 -33.05 5.71
C GLU A 490 -6.70 -32.27 5.53
N ARG A 491 -6.06 -32.41 4.37
CA ARG A 491 -4.82 -31.69 4.06
C ARG A 491 -5.05 -30.18 3.95
N ALA A 492 -6.12 -29.74 3.29
CA ALA A 492 -6.49 -28.34 3.20
C ALA A 492 -6.73 -27.72 4.58
N ALA A 493 -7.46 -28.41 5.46
CA ALA A 493 -7.68 -27.96 6.84
C ALA A 493 -6.36 -27.85 7.62
N ALA A 494 -5.46 -28.82 7.46
CA ALA A 494 -4.14 -28.78 8.10
C ALA A 494 -3.31 -27.57 7.62
N VAL A 495 -3.27 -27.31 6.32
CA VAL A 495 -2.54 -26.16 5.74
C VAL A 495 -3.17 -24.83 6.16
N LEU A 496 -4.52 -24.74 6.13
CA LEU A 496 -5.23 -23.54 6.61
C LEU A 496 -4.94 -23.25 8.08
N LYS A 497 -4.92 -24.29 8.93
CA LYS A 497 -4.53 -24.14 10.33
C LYS A 497 -3.09 -23.69 10.48
N ALA A 498 -2.17 -24.22 9.67
CA ALA A 498 -0.76 -23.87 9.68
C ALA A 498 -0.49 -22.40 9.28
N VAL A 499 -1.30 -21.81 8.40
CA VAL A 499 -1.23 -20.36 8.10
C VAL A 499 -1.98 -19.50 9.12
N GLY A 500 -2.44 -20.07 10.24
CA GLY A 500 -3.13 -19.35 11.31
C GLY A 500 -4.61 -19.06 11.04
N MET A 501 -5.28 -19.83 10.16
CA MET A 501 -6.71 -19.70 9.91
C MET A 501 -7.51 -20.41 11.01
N PRO A 502 -8.42 -19.72 11.73
CA PRO A 502 -9.30 -20.35 12.69
C PRO A 502 -10.26 -21.36 12.04
N ALA A 503 -10.51 -22.50 12.71
CA ALA A 503 -11.33 -23.58 12.15
C ALA A 503 -12.74 -23.12 11.72
N HIS A 504 -13.36 -22.22 12.48
CA HIS A 504 -14.70 -21.70 12.16
C HIS A 504 -14.75 -20.77 10.94
N HIS A 505 -13.59 -20.33 10.43
CA HIS A 505 -13.50 -19.53 9.20
C HIS A 505 -13.30 -20.38 7.94
N MET A 506 -12.81 -21.61 8.05
CA MET A 506 -12.47 -22.45 6.89
C MET A 506 -13.67 -22.75 5.99
N ASN A 507 -14.86 -22.88 6.57
CA ASN A 507 -16.11 -23.15 5.86
C ASN A 507 -16.88 -21.89 5.43
N LYS A 508 -16.34 -20.69 5.69
CA LYS A 508 -16.98 -19.44 5.26
C LYS A 508 -16.75 -19.16 3.78
N LEU A 509 -17.65 -18.38 3.21
CA LEU A 509 -17.52 -17.83 1.86
C LEU A 509 -16.52 -16.65 1.86
N PRO A 510 -15.78 -16.43 0.78
CA PRO A 510 -14.82 -15.32 0.66
C PRO A 510 -15.40 -13.94 0.99
N VAL A 511 -16.65 -13.69 0.62
CA VAL A 511 -17.31 -12.38 0.77
C VAL A 511 -17.49 -11.93 2.23
N VAL A 512 -17.45 -12.84 3.19
CA VAL A 512 -17.61 -12.54 4.63
C VAL A 512 -16.30 -12.61 5.40
N MET A 513 -15.16 -12.66 4.68
CA MET A 513 -13.83 -12.74 5.26
C MET A 513 -13.09 -11.40 5.12
N SER A 514 -12.17 -11.12 6.06
CA SER A 514 -11.27 -9.97 5.93
C SER A 514 -10.20 -10.22 4.86
N GLY A 515 -9.60 -9.12 4.32
CA GLY A 515 -8.52 -9.20 3.35
C GLY A 515 -7.34 -10.05 3.84
N GLY A 516 -6.96 -9.92 5.11
CA GLY A 516 -5.89 -10.71 5.72
C GLY A 516 -6.23 -12.19 5.85
N GLN A 517 -7.48 -12.53 6.15
CA GLN A 517 -7.93 -13.93 6.18
C GLN A 517 -7.90 -14.55 4.78
N LEU A 518 -8.36 -13.81 3.76
CA LEU A 518 -8.29 -14.26 2.37
C LEU A 518 -6.85 -14.38 1.88
N GLN A 519 -5.97 -13.47 2.28
CA GLN A 519 -4.55 -13.56 1.94
C GLN A 519 -3.90 -14.81 2.53
N ARG A 520 -4.18 -15.14 3.79
CA ARG A 520 -3.74 -16.40 4.41
C ARG A 520 -4.29 -17.61 3.67
N ALA A 521 -5.56 -17.58 3.26
CA ALA A 521 -6.16 -18.64 2.46
C ALA A 521 -5.49 -18.77 1.07
N ALA A 522 -5.14 -17.66 0.41
CA ALA A 522 -4.41 -17.66 -0.85
C ALA A 522 -3.01 -18.26 -0.70
N ILE A 523 -2.29 -17.91 0.38
CA ILE A 523 -1.02 -18.53 0.73
C ILE A 523 -1.22 -20.03 0.97
N ALA A 524 -2.20 -20.45 1.78
CA ALA A 524 -2.51 -21.86 2.03
C ALA A 524 -2.75 -22.62 0.73
N ARG A 525 -3.56 -22.08 -0.18
CA ARG A 525 -3.84 -22.71 -1.48
C ARG A 525 -2.58 -22.87 -2.33
N ALA A 526 -1.71 -21.87 -2.36
CA ALA A 526 -0.48 -21.90 -3.12
C ALA A 526 0.52 -22.92 -2.55
N VAL A 527 0.71 -22.95 -1.22
CA VAL A 527 1.68 -23.85 -0.58
C VAL A 527 1.18 -25.28 -0.38
N ALA A 528 -0.14 -25.54 -0.50
CA ALA A 528 -0.72 -26.88 -0.37
C ALA A 528 -0.13 -27.89 -1.37
N LEU A 529 0.32 -27.43 -2.53
CA LEU A 529 0.98 -28.26 -3.56
C LEU A 529 2.47 -28.45 -3.32
N GLU A 530 3.07 -27.83 -2.32
CA GLU A 530 4.52 -27.87 -2.04
C GLU A 530 5.34 -27.42 -3.26
N PRO A 531 5.17 -26.18 -3.75
CA PRO A 531 5.84 -25.72 -4.95
C PRO A 531 7.33 -25.51 -4.73
N ALA A 532 8.15 -25.76 -5.75
CA ALA A 532 9.56 -25.42 -5.73
C ALA A 532 9.79 -23.90 -5.90
N LEU A 533 8.88 -23.23 -6.66
CA LEU A 533 8.88 -21.79 -6.87
C LEU A 533 7.54 -21.20 -6.46
N LEU A 534 7.58 -20.20 -5.57
CA LEU A 534 6.44 -19.36 -5.22
C LEU A 534 6.66 -17.92 -5.70
N VAL A 535 5.79 -17.44 -6.59
CA VAL A 535 5.79 -16.04 -7.01
C VAL A 535 4.78 -15.27 -6.16
N CYS A 536 5.24 -14.26 -5.46
CA CYS A 536 4.43 -13.38 -4.60
C CYS A 536 4.32 -12.01 -5.29
N ASP A 537 3.18 -11.71 -5.93
CA ASP A 537 2.94 -10.42 -6.60
C ASP A 537 2.23 -9.47 -5.64
N GLU A 538 2.98 -8.60 -5.01
CA GLU A 538 2.53 -7.63 -3.99
C GLU A 538 1.68 -8.27 -2.86
N PRO A 539 2.18 -9.32 -2.19
CA PRO A 539 1.36 -10.16 -1.31
C PRO A 539 0.87 -9.46 -0.03
N VAL A 540 1.39 -8.26 0.27
CA VAL A 540 1.07 -7.51 1.50
C VAL A 540 0.61 -6.07 1.25
N ALA A 541 0.48 -5.64 -0.01
CA ALA A 541 0.25 -4.23 -0.37
C ALA A 541 -1.10 -3.65 0.12
N SER A 542 -2.12 -4.48 0.32
CA SER A 542 -3.47 -4.07 0.75
C SER A 542 -3.79 -4.47 2.19
N LEU A 543 -2.78 -4.84 2.97
CA LEU A 543 -2.96 -5.33 4.33
C LEU A 543 -2.53 -4.27 5.36
N ASP A 544 -3.20 -4.28 6.49
CA ASP A 544 -2.79 -3.48 7.65
C ASP A 544 -1.42 -3.93 8.18
N VAL A 545 -0.70 -3.02 8.81
CA VAL A 545 0.66 -3.20 9.32
C VAL A 545 0.81 -4.50 10.14
N SER A 546 -0.10 -4.75 11.08
CA SER A 546 -0.06 -5.94 11.93
C SER A 546 -0.24 -7.24 11.12
N ILE A 547 -1.20 -7.26 10.18
CA ILE A 547 -1.44 -8.42 9.31
C ILE A 547 -0.29 -8.59 8.31
N GLN A 548 0.25 -7.49 7.77
CA GLN A 548 1.42 -7.50 6.91
C GLN A 548 2.62 -8.19 7.60
N ALA A 549 2.93 -7.81 8.85
CA ALA A 549 3.98 -8.45 9.63
C ALA A 549 3.75 -9.96 9.81
N GLN A 550 2.52 -10.35 10.15
CA GLN A 550 2.14 -11.76 10.30
C GLN A 550 2.33 -12.56 9.00
N VAL A 551 1.99 -11.97 7.84
CA VAL A 551 2.16 -12.61 6.53
C VAL A 551 3.64 -12.71 6.15
N LEU A 552 4.44 -11.67 6.42
CA LEU A 552 5.88 -11.68 6.15
C LEU A 552 6.60 -12.74 6.99
N GLU A 553 6.32 -12.81 8.30
CA GLU A 553 6.84 -13.85 9.18
C GLU A 553 6.40 -15.25 8.73
N LEU A 554 5.15 -15.41 8.30
CA LEU A 554 4.65 -16.67 7.77
C LEU A 554 5.44 -17.10 6.52
N LEU A 555 5.63 -16.21 5.54
CA LEU A 555 6.37 -16.50 4.31
C LEU A 555 7.85 -16.81 4.60
N TYR A 556 8.48 -16.06 5.50
CA TYR A 556 9.85 -16.27 5.93
C TYR A 556 10.01 -17.67 6.60
N ASN A 557 9.11 -18.02 7.50
CA ASN A 557 9.13 -19.32 8.19
C ASN A 557 8.84 -20.49 7.23
N LEU A 558 7.90 -20.30 6.28
CA LEU A 558 7.63 -21.28 5.23
C LEU A 558 8.89 -21.55 4.37
N ARG A 559 9.59 -20.50 3.95
CA ARG A 559 10.84 -20.64 3.17
C ARG A 559 11.90 -21.41 3.97
N ASN A 560 12.09 -21.07 5.25
CA ASN A 560 13.09 -21.73 6.08
C ASN A 560 12.75 -23.21 6.37
N ALA A 561 11.47 -23.54 6.47
CA ALA A 561 11.02 -24.90 6.71
C ALA A 561 11.08 -25.80 5.47
N SER A 562 10.86 -25.24 4.28
CA SER A 562 10.69 -25.99 3.03
C SER A 562 11.80 -25.79 2.00
N HIS A 563 12.75 -24.86 2.25
CA HIS A 563 13.77 -24.44 1.26
C HIS A 563 13.18 -24.03 -0.10
N MET A 564 11.92 -23.57 -0.11
CA MET A 564 11.21 -23.11 -1.29
C MET A 564 11.82 -21.80 -1.80
N SER A 565 12.03 -21.70 -3.11
CA SER A 565 12.48 -20.45 -3.73
C SER A 565 11.31 -19.51 -3.95
N MET A 566 11.55 -18.20 -3.81
CA MET A 566 10.50 -17.19 -3.98
C MET A 566 10.95 -16.08 -4.94
N LEU A 567 10.02 -15.61 -5.78
CA LEU A 567 10.11 -14.30 -6.41
C LEU A 567 9.16 -13.37 -5.67
N PHE A 568 9.70 -12.37 -4.98
CA PHE A 568 8.92 -11.44 -4.17
C PHE A 568 8.83 -10.08 -4.88
N VAL A 569 7.69 -9.78 -5.46
CA VAL A 569 7.42 -8.51 -6.15
C VAL A 569 6.81 -7.53 -5.15
N SER A 570 7.44 -6.37 -4.98
CA SER A 570 6.94 -5.32 -4.11
C SER A 570 7.38 -3.94 -4.58
N HIS A 571 6.63 -2.92 -4.24
CA HIS A 571 7.04 -1.52 -4.34
C HIS A 571 7.53 -0.96 -2.98
N ASN A 572 7.32 -1.67 -1.87
CA ASN A 572 7.79 -1.28 -0.54
C ASN A 572 9.19 -1.86 -0.28
N LEU A 573 10.19 -0.96 -0.26
CA LEU A 573 11.59 -1.34 -0.09
C LEU A 573 11.91 -1.85 1.32
N ASN A 574 11.23 -1.36 2.37
CA ASN A 574 11.42 -1.87 3.74
C ASN A 574 11.05 -3.36 3.82
N VAL A 575 9.95 -3.75 3.15
CA VAL A 575 9.52 -5.14 3.06
C VAL A 575 10.55 -5.99 2.30
N VAL A 576 11.05 -5.49 1.17
CA VAL A 576 12.07 -6.19 0.37
C VAL A 576 13.36 -6.36 1.15
N ARG A 577 13.83 -5.31 1.83
CA ARG A 577 15.00 -5.33 2.71
C ARG A 577 14.87 -6.40 3.79
N TYR A 578 13.67 -6.53 4.36
CA TYR A 578 13.39 -7.46 5.43
C TYR A 578 13.39 -8.93 4.98
N ILE A 579 12.77 -9.26 3.83
CA ILE A 579 12.51 -10.67 3.48
C ILE A 579 13.47 -11.24 2.41
N CYS A 580 13.96 -10.41 1.45
CA CYS A 580 14.70 -10.89 0.28
C CYS A 580 16.18 -11.09 0.57
N ASP A 581 16.81 -12.02 -0.16
CA ASP A 581 18.26 -12.28 -0.12
C ASP A 581 18.98 -11.43 -1.19
N ARG A 582 18.45 -11.40 -2.42
CA ARG A 582 18.92 -10.56 -3.51
C ARG A 582 17.78 -9.71 -4.06
N VAL A 583 18.09 -8.62 -4.75
CA VAL A 583 17.11 -7.71 -5.33
C VAL A 583 17.47 -7.35 -6.78
N VAL A 584 16.44 -7.26 -7.61
CA VAL A 584 16.48 -6.77 -8.99
C VAL A 584 15.63 -5.51 -9.08
N VAL A 585 16.24 -4.41 -9.49
CA VAL A 585 15.57 -3.11 -9.67
C VAL A 585 15.23 -2.93 -11.15
N MET A 586 13.93 -2.76 -11.43
CA MET A 586 13.41 -2.58 -12.79
C MET A 586 12.89 -1.17 -13.03
N TYR A 587 13.21 -0.62 -14.20
CA TYR A 587 12.64 0.63 -14.71
C TYR A 587 12.30 0.52 -16.19
N LEU A 588 11.07 0.86 -16.58
CA LEU A 588 10.56 0.79 -17.96
C LEU A 588 10.96 -0.51 -18.72
N GLY A 589 10.79 -1.65 -18.06
CA GLY A 589 11.03 -2.97 -18.66
C GLY A 589 12.49 -3.37 -18.88
N ARG A 590 13.41 -2.71 -18.18
CA ARG A 590 14.83 -3.07 -18.11
C ARG A 590 15.29 -3.23 -16.67
N ILE A 591 16.29 -4.09 -16.45
CA ILE A 591 17.00 -4.16 -15.18
C ILE A 591 18.02 -3.02 -15.17
N VAL A 592 17.96 -2.19 -14.14
CA VAL A 592 18.88 -1.07 -13.96
C VAL A 592 19.96 -1.33 -12.91
N GLU A 593 19.64 -2.17 -11.92
CA GLU A 593 20.56 -2.57 -10.87
C GLU A 593 20.14 -3.93 -10.30
N SER A 594 21.08 -4.77 -9.89
CA SER A 594 20.81 -6.04 -9.22
C SER A 594 21.96 -6.46 -8.33
N GLY A 595 21.67 -7.11 -7.21
CA GLY A 595 22.70 -7.60 -6.30
C GLY A 595 22.13 -8.08 -4.98
N ASP A 596 23.02 -8.39 -4.03
CA ASP A 596 22.64 -8.71 -2.67
C ASP A 596 21.88 -7.55 -2.03
N VAL A 597 20.86 -7.89 -1.25
CA VAL A 597 19.99 -6.87 -0.63
C VAL A 597 20.83 -5.89 0.20
N ASP A 598 21.76 -6.38 1.01
CA ASP A 598 22.60 -5.54 1.86
C ASP A 598 23.47 -4.57 1.06
N GLU A 599 24.07 -5.05 -0.06
CA GLU A 599 24.93 -4.24 -0.91
C GLU A 599 24.13 -3.15 -1.63
N ILE A 600 23.01 -3.51 -2.24
CA ILE A 600 22.14 -2.56 -2.95
C ILE A 600 21.61 -1.46 -2.00
N PHE A 601 21.19 -1.84 -0.77
CA PHE A 601 20.62 -0.87 0.16
C PHE A 601 21.65 0.01 0.86
N LYS A 602 22.88 -0.48 1.05
CA LYS A 602 23.97 0.33 1.62
C LYS A 602 24.70 1.17 0.58
N HIS A 603 24.87 0.63 -0.63
CA HIS A 603 25.72 1.22 -1.69
C HIS A 603 25.01 1.23 -3.05
N PRO A 604 23.79 1.82 -3.18
CA PRO A 604 23.08 1.90 -4.45
C PRO A 604 23.91 2.71 -5.46
N LYS A 605 24.11 2.18 -6.67
CA LYS A 605 24.93 2.78 -7.73
C LYS A 605 24.12 3.43 -8.82
N HIS A 606 22.89 3.00 -9.05
CA HIS A 606 22.03 3.60 -10.05
C HIS A 606 21.21 4.76 -9.46
N PRO A 607 21.15 5.95 -10.09
CA PRO A 607 20.37 7.09 -9.59
C PRO A 607 18.89 6.79 -9.31
N TYR A 608 18.29 5.90 -10.08
CA TYR A 608 16.92 5.46 -9.85
C TYR A 608 16.75 4.62 -8.56
N THR A 609 17.68 3.73 -8.26
CA THR A 609 17.66 2.95 -7.02
C THR A 609 17.73 3.86 -5.80
N GLN A 610 18.57 4.87 -5.86
CA GLN A 610 18.67 5.88 -4.79
C GLN A 610 17.39 6.70 -4.65
N LEU A 611 16.77 7.09 -5.78
CA LEU A 611 15.47 7.75 -5.75
C LEU A 611 14.41 6.89 -5.04
N LEU A 612 14.35 5.59 -5.36
CA LEU A 612 13.43 4.66 -4.69
C LEU A 612 13.69 4.62 -3.19
N MET A 613 14.96 4.52 -2.78
CA MET A 613 15.34 4.48 -1.37
C MET A 613 15.04 5.80 -0.67
N ALA A 614 15.39 6.93 -1.26
CA ALA A 614 15.09 8.26 -0.72
C ALA A 614 13.57 8.51 -0.61
N SER A 615 12.76 7.87 -1.45
CA SER A 615 11.30 8.00 -1.44
C SER A 615 10.63 7.06 -0.43
N THR A 616 11.36 6.10 0.15
CA THR A 616 10.81 5.16 1.12
C THR A 616 10.50 5.89 2.43
N PRO A 617 9.27 5.77 2.99
CA PRO A 617 8.93 6.35 4.28
C PRO A 617 9.87 5.87 5.39
N GLY A 618 10.29 6.78 6.28
CA GLY A 618 11.26 6.48 7.34
C GLY A 618 12.72 6.33 6.85
N ALA A 619 13.03 6.64 5.58
CA ALA A 619 14.41 6.66 5.10
C ALA A 619 15.23 7.75 5.79
N ASP A 620 16.52 7.44 6.05
CA ASP A 620 17.45 8.39 6.68
C ASP A 620 17.50 9.72 5.90
N ALA A 621 17.40 10.82 6.63
CA ALA A 621 17.48 12.18 6.07
C ALA A 621 18.80 12.48 5.34
N ARG A 622 19.84 11.67 5.60
CA ARG A 622 21.15 11.76 4.95
C ARG A 622 21.19 11.17 3.53
N VAL A 623 20.16 10.43 3.11
CA VAL A 623 20.04 9.98 1.72
C VAL A 623 19.66 11.17 0.86
N ILE A 624 20.47 11.43 -0.17
CA ILE A 624 20.31 12.58 -1.06
C ILE A 624 18.91 12.65 -1.63
N ARG A 625 18.26 13.79 -1.42
CA ARG A 625 16.91 14.08 -1.86
C ARG A 625 16.94 14.79 -3.20
N PHE A 626 17.16 14.08 -4.30
CA PHE A 626 16.84 14.70 -5.57
C PHE A 626 15.41 14.32 -5.98
N TYR A 627 14.70 15.30 -6.52
CA TYR A 627 13.36 15.08 -7.06
C TYR A 627 13.47 15.02 -8.58
N PRO A 628 13.12 13.89 -9.21
CA PRO A 628 13.17 13.78 -10.65
C PRO A 628 12.14 14.71 -11.27
N LYS A 629 12.50 15.42 -12.32
CA LYS A 629 11.56 16.25 -13.07
C LYS A 629 10.62 15.35 -13.88
N GLY A 630 9.31 15.42 -13.59
CA GLY A 630 8.26 14.76 -14.35
C GLY A 630 7.98 13.32 -13.96
N SER A 631 6.84 12.80 -14.44
CA SER A 631 6.38 11.43 -14.23
C SER A 631 7.14 10.42 -15.09
N MET A 632 7.04 9.12 -14.72
CA MET A 632 7.58 8.03 -15.53
C MET A 632 7.04 8.11 -16.97
N PRO A 633 7.90 8.05 -18.01
CA PRO A 633 7.46 8.05 -19.40
C PRO A 633 6.54 6.88 -19.70
N SER A 634 5.67 7.05 -20.70
CA SER A 634 4.84 5.94 -21.17
C SER A 634 5.73 4.83 -21.74
N PRO A 635 5.47 3.56 -21.42
CA PRO A 635 6.17 2.43 -22.07
C PRO A 635 6.06 2.42 -23.60
N ILE A 636 5.05 3.12 -24.16
CA ILE A 636 4.86 3.29 -25.61
C ILE A 636 5.86 4.29 -26.19
N ASP A 637 6.24 5.32 -25.43
CA ASP A 637 7.14 6.42 -25.82
C ASP A 637 8.49 6.29 -25.07
N ARG A 638 9.07 5.08 -25.11
CA ARG A 638 10.33 4.78 -24.41
C ARG A 638 11.50 5.58 -24.96
N PRO A 639 12.39 6.12 -24.08
CA PRO A 639 13.65 6.76 -24.52
C PRO A 639 14.51 5.81 -25.37
N LYS A 640 15.25 6.36 -26.34
CA LYS A 640 16.13 5.57 -27.22
C LYS A 640 17.39 5.08 -26.51
N GLY A 641 17.91 5.86 -25.56
CA GLY A 641 19.08 5.56 -24.75
C GLY A 641 18.73 4.97 -23.40
N CYS A 642 19.41 5.44 -22.33
CA CYS A 642 19.12 5.06 -20.96
C CYS A 642 17.64 5.35 -20.61
N VAL A 643 16.94 4.34 -20.12
CA VAL A 643 15.50 4.45 -19.81
C VAL A 643 15.19 5.52 -18.74
N PHE A 644 16.15 5.84 -17.87
CA PHE A 644 16.02 6.85 -16.82
C PHE A 644 16.55 8.24 -17.20
N ALA A 645 17.17 8.42 -18.38
CA ALA A 645 17.86 9.67 -18.77
C ALA A 645 17.03 10.94 -18.57
N ASN A 646 15.73 10.93 -18.89
CA ASN A 646 14.85 12.09 -18.78
C ASN A 646 14.55 12.54 -17.34
N ARG A 647 14.83 11.68 -16.35
CA ARG A 647 14.61 11.96 -14.92
C ARG A 647 15.92 11.97 -14.11
N CYS A 648 17.05 11.62 -14.75
CA CYS A 648 18.34 11.49 -14.09
C CYS A 648 19.01 12.86 -13.90
N PRO A 649 19.48 13.22 -12.69
CA PRO A 649 20.14 14.50 -12.43
C PRO A 649 21.51 14.63 -13.10
N VAL A 650 22.18 13.51 -13.39
CA VAL A 650 23.52 13.44 -13.99
C VAL A 650 23.48 12.92 -15.44
N ALA A 651 22.32 13.00 -16.11
CA ALA A 651 22.21 12.54 -17.49
C ALA A 651 23.09 13.34 -18.44
N THR A 652 23.90 12.65 -19.24
CA THR A 652 24.74 13.20 -20.31
C THR A 652 24.12 12.95 -21.69
N THR A 653 24.67 13.58 -22.74
CA THR A 653 24.25 13.30 -24.12
C THR A 653 24.34 11.84 -24.47
N ARG A 654 25.34 11.12 -23.97
CA ARG A 654 25.50 9.68 -24.16
C ARG A 654 24.30 8.92 -23.58
N CYS A 655 23.82 9.29 -22.39
CA CYS A 655 22.66 8.66 -21.76
C CYS A 655 21.38 8.79 -22.61
N HIS A 656 21.21 9.83 -23.41
CA HIS A 656 20.07 9.99 -24.31
C HIS A 656 20.18 9.20 -25.61
N LEU A 657 21.39 8.81 -26.02
CA LEU A 657 21.66 8.15 -27.29
C LEU A 657 21.90 6.64 -27.16
N GLU A 658 22.54 6.20 -26.08
CA GLU A 658 22.99 4.82 -25.89
C GLU A 658 22.29 4.18 -24.68
N VAL A 659 22.05 2.88 -24.78
CA VAL A 659 21.51 2.06 -23.67
C VAL A 659 22.68 1.51 -22.86
N PRO A 660 22.78 1.78 -21.54
CA PRO A 660 23.83 1.19 -20.71
C PRO A 660 23.59 -0.31 -20.54
N ALA A 661 24.65 -1.09 -20.71
CA ALA A 661 24.62 -2.52 -20.43
C ALA A 661 24.66 -2.75 -18.91
N LEU A 662 24.01 -3.82 -18.44
CA LEU A 662 24.13 -4.25 -17.05
C LEU A 662 25.53 -4.86 -16.85
N THR A 663 26.40 -4.14 -16.17
CA THR A 663 27.81 -4.52 -15.93
C THR A 663 28.01 -4.93 -14.49
N LYS A 664 28.75 -6.03 -14.26
CA LYS A 664 29.15 -6.46 -12.90
C LYS A 664 30.14 -5.45 -12.34
N LEU A 665 29.87 -4.97 -11.12
CA LEU A 665 30.75 -4.13 -10.31
C LEU A 665 31.51 -4.97 -9.29
N SER A 666 30.88 -6.00 -8.79
CA SER A 666 31.44 -7.08 -7.94
C SER A 666 30.72 -8.38 -8.27
N ASP A 667 31.09 -9.48 -7.61
CA ASP A 667 30.41 -10.77 -7.80
C ASP A 667 28.91 -10.69 -7.48
N ASN A 668 28.55 -9.82 -6.53
CA ASN A 668 27.20 -9.71 -6.00
C ASN A 668 26.52 -8.35 -6.31
N HIS A 669 27.04 -7.56 -7.26
CA HIS A 669 26.47 -6.27 -7.62
C HIS A 669 26.68 -5.96 -9.10
N ALA A 670 25.59 -5.65 -9.80
CA ALA A 670 25.60 -5.23 -11.21
C ALA A 670 24.74 -3.97 -11.39
N CYS A 671 25.20 -3.04 -12.25
CA CYS A 671 24.54 -1.77 -12.50
C CYS A 671 24.59 -1.40 -13.99
N ALA A 672 23.49 -0.83 -14.50
CA ALA A 672 23.36 -0.32 -15.87
C ALA A 672 23.39 1.22 -15.90
N CYS A 673 24.54 1.83 -15.58
CA CYS A 673 24.72 3.27 -15.58
C CYS A 673 26.09 3.66 -16.16
N PHE A 674 26.12 4.69 -17.03
CA PHE A 674 27.37 5.26 -17.55
C PHE A 674 28.05 6.22 -16.57
N GLU A 675 27.25 6.90 -15.71
CA GLU A 675 27.67 8.07 -14.91
C GLU A 675 27.71 7.76 -13.40
N GLN A 676 28.09 6.53 -13.01
CA GLN A 676 28.17 6.12 -11.61
C GLN A 676 29.07 7.04 -10.77
N LYS A 677 30.27 7.37 -11.29
CA LYS A 677 31.24 8.24 -10.59
C LYS A 677 30.78 9.69 -10.47
N ALA A 678 30.11 10.21 -11.50
CA ALA A 678 29.55 11.57 -11.47
C ALA A 678 28.43 11.68 -10.44
N PHE A 679 27.67 10.62 -10.28
CA PHE A 679 26.61 10.56 -9.30
C PHE A 679 27.14 10.40 -7.85
N GLU A 680 28.18 9.60 -7.64
CA GLU A 680 28.90 9.51 -6.37
C GLU A 680 29.51 10.85 -5.94
N ALA A 681 30.08 11.60 -6.91
CA ALA A 681 30.62 12.94 -6.66
C ALA A 681 29.53 13.96 -6.27
N LEU A 682 28.35 13.89 -6.90
CA LEU A 682 27.19 14.71 -6.52
C LEU A 682 26.75 14.45 -5.09
N GLN A 683 26.74 13.17 -4.69
CA GLN A 683 26.42 12.76 -3.33
C GLN A 683 27.39 13.30 -2.29
N ALA A 684 28.69 13.24 -2.57
CA ALA A 684 29.72 13.73 -1.66
C ALA A 684 29.61 15.25 -1.44
N SER A 685 29.31 16.02 -2.51
CA SER A 685 29.19 17.47 -2.44
C SER A 685 27.95 18.00 -1.69
N GLU A 686 26.85 17.22 -1.68
CA GLU A 686 25.62 17.59 -0.96
C GLU A 686 25.58 17.06 0.50
N GLY A 687 26.43 16.09 0.86
CA GLY A 687 26.59 15.60 2.22
C GLY A 687 27.45 16.49 3.11
N GLU A 688 28.18 17.45 2.54
CA GLU A 688 29.00 18.44 3.24
C GLU A 688 28.31 19.80 3.44
N ALA A 689 27.11 20.02 2.87
CA ALA A 689 26.29 21.22 3.02
C ALA A 689 25.08 20.96 3.94
#